data_12b839a77279be1fb3e05aa0b7494e41
#
_entry.id   12b839a77279be1fb3e05aa0b7494e41
#
_cell.length_a   1.000
_cell.length_b   1.000
_cell.length_c   1.000
_cell.angle_alpha   90.00
_cell.angle_beta   90.00
_cell.angle_gamma   90.00
#
_symmetry.space_group_name_H-M   'P 1'
#
loop_
_entity.id
_entity.type
_entity.pdbx_description
1 polymer ?
#
loop_
_entity_poly.entity_id
_entity_poly.type
_entity_poly.pdbx_seq_one_letter_code
_entity_poly.pdbx_strand_id
1 'polypeptide(L)'
;MQNHEINGLFTDLSIIKGIGNQTYEKYCRLLGKDRVRIVDLLWHFPNKIIQRNNITKIKDLIEGEVQTVCGKIEKHRKGFRNAPHQFDIYDGTGILSLIYFKLPFYMESKLKIGDEKYISGKVKKTGLKTQMAHPDLLLSLDEFSSQRKFEPIYSLTAGLSNKQIIQTIENIFEFIDGLELFIEWHSDTFLQKNNWKKITETFKDIHLPNEDYFNDSNNNPIKRLAYDEILINQIKIEHIRRIRQKSNGISMFRENSIIDELRNELAFELSETQKKAISEIYTDMAKPNQMIRLLQGDVGSGKTIVSFFAGLKCIISKHQFALMAPTEILAKQHFDNFKKFTSQSNIKCCLLTSNTPIEARKEISKKISNGEVDAIIGTHSLFQEKIIYKNLGLVIIDEQHRFGVHQRLSLQKKSIAGKADLLLMTATPIPRTLIQIRYGDIEVSDLKDLPNKRKIETTIISTSKLKKLIDRLNNICSNKNKIFWVCPQILTNDSSNMSVNDRYKFLKEHMRHNISIIHGKMSEKEKDGQMIDFLRDKTNVLVATSVIEVGIDIKAANIIVIENANNFGLSQIHQLRGRVGRNDQKSWCILLHDNNLNEISKGRLKIIKESSDGYKIATEDMLIRGYGDIFGYRQSGFKDFKALNENLISELGEKAEHDGKLMLDRILNDDEYKSKYKRLFDFYEAHEYKYIIS
;
A
#
# COMPACT_ATOMS: atom_id res chain seq x y z
N MET A 1 -37.57 -2.75 -19.95
CA MET A 1 -37.53 -3.75 -18.86
C MET A 1 -36.12 -4.07 -18.34
N GLN A 2 -35.04 -3.90 -19.12
CA GLN A 2 -33.67 -4.33 -18.73
C GLN A 2 -32.92 -3.47 -17.68
N ASN A 3 -33.40 -2.29 -17.29
CA ASN A 3 -32.73 -1.42 -16.30
C ASN A 3 -33.22 -1.61 -14.85
N HIS A 4 -34.24 -2.45 -14.60
CA HIS A 4 -34.80 -2.62 -13.25
C HIS A 4 -34.11 -3.68 -12.40
N GLU A 5 -33.46 -4.68 -13.02
CA GLU A 5 -32.96 -5.87 -12.33
C GLU A 5 -31.74 -5.58 -11.44
N ILE A 6 -30.75 -4.82 -11.92
CA ILE A 6 -29.61 -4.42 -11.08
C ILE A 6 -29.99 -3.28 -10.12
N ASN A 7 -30.98 -2.46 -10.48
CA ASN A 7 -31.47 -1.40 -9.61
C ASN A 7 -31.96 -1.91 -8.26
N GLY A 8 -32.51 -3.13 -8.18
CA GLY A 8 -32.98 -3.72 -6.93
C GLY A 8 -31.88 -3.89 -5.87
N LEU A 9 -30.66 -4.27 -6.26
CA LEU A 9 -29.51 -4.38 -5.33
C LEU A 9 -29.01 -3.04 -4.83
N PHE A 10 -29.22 -1.97 -5.59
CA PHE A 10 -28.84 -0.61 -5.27
C PHE A 10 -29.95 0.20 -4.56
N THR A 11 -31.09 -0.45 -4.28
CA THR A 11 -32.16 0.16 -3.49
C THR A 11 -31.74 0.28 -2.03
N ASP A 12 -32.43 1.15 -1.34
CA ASP A 12 -32.21 1.43 0.08
C ASP A 12 -32.47 0.18 0.92
N LEU A 13 -31.61 -0.06 1.92
CA LEU A 13 -31.72 -1.23 2.81
C LEU A 13 -33.02 -1.24 3.61
N SER A 14 -33.66 -0.09 3.80
CA SER A 14 -34.92 0.04 4.55
C SER A 14 -36.11 -0.73 3.96
N ILE A 15 -36.04 -1.15 2.66
CA ILE A 15 -37.10 -1.96 2.04
C ILE A 15 -37.11 -3.40 2.53
N ILE A 16 -36.01 -3.87 3.14
CA ILE A 16 -35.90 -5.24 3.62
C ILE A 16 -36.74 -5.43 4.89
N LYS A 17 -37.49 -6.53 4.92
CA LYS A 17 -38.34 -6.90 6.07
C LYS A 17 -37.53 -6.88 7.39
N GLY A 18 -38.08 -6.20 8.40
CA GLY A 18 -37.48 -6.13 9.72
C GLY A 18 -36.55 -4.93 9.95
N ILE A 19 -36.35 -4.08 8.94
CA ILE A 19 -35.53 -2.87 9.04
C ILE A 19 -36.43 -1.63 9.20
N GLY A 20 -36.63 -1.17 10.42
CA GLY A 20 -37.24 0.13 10.71
C GLY A 20 -36.16 1.23 10.81
N ASN A 21 -36.61 2.49 10.90
CA ASN A 21 -35.71 3.67 10.89
C ASN A 21 -34.57 3.58 11.92
N GLN A 22 -34.84 3.15 13.15
CA GLN A 22 -33.79 3.01 14.19
C GLN A 22 -32.75 1.94 13.84
N THR A 23 -33.16 0.84 13.21
CA THR A 23 -32.25 -0.23 12.78
C THR A 23 -31.45 0.22 11.56
N TYR A 24 -32.07 0.96 10.64
CA TYR A 24 -31.43 1.55 9.48
C TYR A 24 -30.29 2.49 9.87
N GLU A 25 -30.51 3.41 10.83
CA GLU A 25 -29.47 4.29 11.35
C GLU A 25 -28.27 3.54 11.96
N LYS A 26 -28.51 2.36 12.55
CA LYS A 26 -27.42 1.53 13.05
C LYS A 26 -26.59 0.94 11.91
N TYR A 27 -27.21 0.54 10.79
CA TYR A 27 -26.50 0.11 9.61
C TYR A 27 -25.73 1.26 8.95
N CYS A 28 -26.26 2.48 8.93
CA CYS A 28 -25.53 3.67 8.48
C CYS A 28 -24.25 3.87 9.30
N ARG A 29 -24.33 3.75 10.64
CA ARG A 29 -23.18 3.83 11.53
C ARG A 29 -22.19 2.67 11.35
N LEU A 30 -22.69 1.44 11.15
CA LEU A 30 -21.86 0.26 10.93
C LEU A 30 -20.99 0.41 9.67
N LEU A 31 -21.58 0.89 8.59
CA LEU A 31 -20.93 0.99 7.27
C LEU A 31 -20.30 2.36 6.99
N GLY A 32 -20.45 3.33 7.93
CA GLY A 32 -19.89 4.68 7.79
C GLY A 32 -20.46 5.45 6.60
N LYS A 33 -21.76 5.23 6.27
CA LYS A 33 -22.45 5.84 5.13
C LYS A 33 -23.72 6.56 5.60
N ASP A 34 -24.02 7.69 4.96
CA ASP A 34 -25.28 8.42 5.21
C ASP A 34 -26.50 7.66 4.66
N ARG A 35 -26.30 6.89 3.61
CA ARG A 35 -27.30 6.03 2.98
C ARG A 35 -26.71 4.66 2.70
N VAL A 36 -27.43 3.60 3.12
CA VAL A 36 -27.02 2.21 2.98
C VAL A 36 -27.97 1.47 2.04
N ARG A 37 -27.39 0.81 1.05
CA ARG A 37 -28.10 -0.02 0.06
C ARG A 37 -27.92 -1.51 0.38
N ILE A 38 -28.75 -2.35 -0.20
CA ILE A 38 -28.67 -3.81 -0.07
C ILE A 38 -27.25 -4.30 -0.41
N VAL A 39 -26.71 -3.85 -1.53
CA VAL A 39 -25.36 -4.24 -1.99
C VAL A 39 -24.26 -3.85 -1.01
N ASP A 40 -24.43 -2.74 -0.28
CA ASP A 40 -23.44 -2.29 0.69
C ASP A 40 -23.31 -3.26 1.87
N LEU A 41 -24.41 -3.86 2.31
CA LEU A 41 -24.39 -4.89 3.35
C LEU A 41 -23.85 -6.23 2.84
N LEU A 42 -24.09 -6.59 1.59
CA LEU A 42 -23.50 -7.79 0.99
C LEU A 42 -21.97 -7.69 0.86
N TRP A 43 -21.41 -6.48 0.76
CA TRP A 43 -19.97 -6.27 0.81
C TRP A 43 -19.39 -6.21 2.24
N HIS A 44 -20.22 -6.28 3.26
CA HIS A 44 -19.78 -6.37 4.65
C HIS A 44 -19.51 -7.82 5.03
N PHE A 45 -18.36 -8.34 4.65
CA PHE A 45 -18.01 -9.75 4.87
C PHE A 45 -17.84 -10.11 6.34
N PRO A 46 -18.14 -11.36 6.74
CA PRO A 46 -17.84 -11.83 8.08
C PRO A 46 -16.32 -11.89 8.31
N ASN A 47 -15.90 -11.52 9.51
CA ASN A 47 -14.49 -11.58 9.90
C ASN A 47 -14.01 -13.02 10.11
N LYS A 48 -14.92 -13.92 10.51
CA LYS A 48 -14.68 -15.34 10.72
C LYS A 48 -15.98 -16.11 10.71
N ILE A 49 -15.87 -17.42 10.54
CA ILE A 49 -16.98 -18.36 10.64
C ILE A 49 -16.69 -19.31 11.81
N ILE A 50 -17.66 -19.51 12.68
CA ILE A 50 -17.57 -20.42 13.83
C ILE A 50 -18.34 -21.70 13.50
N GLN A 51 -17.68 -22.85 13.60
CA GLN A 51 -18.31 -24.15 13.51
C GLN A 51 -18.93 -24.50 14.88
N ARG A 52 -20.25 -24.39 14.99
CA ARG A 52 -20.97 -24.69 16.24
C ARG A 52 -21.28 -26.18 16.42
N ASN A 53 -21.27 -26.96 15.35
CA ASN A 53 -21.52 -28.41 15.35
C ASN A 53 -20.30 -29.27 15.69
N ASN A 54 -19.10 -28.68 15.74
CA ASN A 54 -17.89 -29.41 16.11
C ASN A 54 -17.78 -29.49 17.64
N ILE A 55 -18.12 -30.63 18.22
CA ILE A 55 -18.06 -30.87 19.67
C ILE A 55 -16.63 -31.28 20.03
N THR A 56 -15.95 -30.42 20.80
CA THR A 56 -14.60 -30.65 21.28
C THR A 56 -14.62 -31.19 22.71
N LYS A 57 -13.77 -32.17 23.03
CA LYS A 57 -13.61 -32.67 24.39
C LYS A 57 -12.90 -31.62 25.26
N ILE A 58 -13.27 -31.53 26.55
CA ILE A 58 -12.75 -30.52 27.48
C ILE A 58 -11.21 -30.57 27.57
N LYS A 59 -10.59 -31.74 27.51
CA LYS A 59 -9.13 -31.91 27.53
C LYS A 59 -8.44 -31.28 26.32
N ASP A 60 -9.11 -31.24 25.17
CA ASP A 60 -8.59 -30.81 23.87
C ASP A 60 -8.91 -29.33 23.55
N LEU A 61 -9.55 -28.61 24.47
CA LEU A 61 -9.91 -27.21 24.29
C LEU A 61 -8.66 -26.33 24.13
N ILE A 62 -8.73 -25.37 23.19
CA ILE A 62 -7.65 -24.44 22.87
C ILE A 62 -7.96 -23.05 23.44
N GLU A 63 -7.01 -22.47 24.17
CA GLU A 63 -7.16 -21.15 24.76
C GLU A 63 -7.33 -20.06 23.69
N GLY A 64 -8.31 -19.17 23.92
CA GLY A 64 -8.59 -18.04 23.02
C GLY A 64 -9.59 -18.35 21.90
N GLU A 65 -9.84 -19.63 21.59
CA GLU A 65 -10.79 -20.06 20.58
C GLU A 65 -12.21 -20.15 21.11
N VAL A 66 -13.19 -20.02 20.20
CA VAL A 66 -14.61 -20.30 20.48
C VAL A 66 -14.90 -21.74 20.09
N GLN A 67 -15.16 -22.58 21.05
CA GLN A 67 -15.38 -24.01 20.85
C GLN A 67 -16.67 -24.47 21.54
N THR A 68 -17.23 -25.59 21.05
CA THR A 68 -18.47 -26.18 21.59
C THR A 68 -18.12 -27.45 22.34
N VAL A 69 -18.68 -27.56 23.57
CA VAL A 69 -18.53 -28.71 24.44
C VAL A 69 -19.91 -29.28 24.78
N CYS A 70 -20.03 -30.60 24.84
CA CYS A 70 -21.17 -31.26 25.41
C CYS A 70 -20.80 -31.89 26.75
N GLY A 71 -21.53 -31.58 27.81
CA GLY A 71 -21.24 -32.15 29.12
C GLY A 71 -22.33 -31.96 30.14
N LYS A 72 -22.25 -32.71 31.23
CA LYS A 72 -23.21 -32.72 32.31
C LYS A 72 -22.85 -31.68 33.37
N ILE A 73 -23.86 -30.94 33.85
CA ILE A 73 -23.68 -29.99 34.95
C ILE A 73 -23.54 -30.77 36.25
N GLU A 74 -22.38 -30.74 36.88
CA GLU A 74 -22.11 -31.47 38.11
C GLU A 74 -22.28 -30.59 39.36
N LYS A 75 -21.90 -29.31 39.28
CA LYS A 75 -21.84 -28.45 40.46
C LYS A 75 -22.23 -27.01 40.13
N HIS A 76 -22.97 -26.38 41.03
CA HIS A 76 -23.28 -24.97 41.03
C HIS A 76 -22.72 -24.30 42.29
N ARG A 77 -21.86 -23.32 42.12
CA ARG A 77 -21.42 -22.43 43.22
C ARG A 77 -22.09 -21.08 43.01
N LYS A 78 -23.04 -20.78 43.90
CA LYS A 78 -23.77 -19.50 43.87
C LYS A 78 -22.80 -18.33 44.11
N GLY A 79 -22.89 -17.31 43.30
CA GLY A 79 -22.16 -16.06 43.52
C GLY A 79 -22.64 -15.36 44.80
N PHE A 80 -21.73 -14.77 45.55
CA PHE A 80 -22.06 -13.98 46.75
C PHE A 80 -21.33 -12.64 46.69
N ARG A 81 -22.05 -11.52 46.85
CA ARG A 81 -21.54 -10.15 46.70
C ARG A 81 -20.93 -9.94 45.30
N ASN A 82 -19.61 -9.79 45.20
CA ASN A 82 -18.87 -9.58 43.95
C ASN A 82 -18.34 -10.87 43.34
N ALA A 83 -18.54 -12.04 43.93
CA ALA A 83 -18.11 -13.31 43.36
C ALA A 83 -19.08 -13.79 42.28
N PRO A 84 -18.61 -14.25 41.11
CA PRO A 84 -19.48 -14.73 40.05
C PRO A 84 -20.11 -16.08 40.39
N HIS A 85 -21.24 -16.39 39.74
CA HIS A 85 -21.80 -17.72 39.72
C HIS A 85 -20.90 -18.63 38.88
N GLN A 86 -20.62 -19.85 39.34
CA GLN A 86 -19.80 -20.82 38.67
C GLN A 86 -20.53 -22.16 38.55
N PHE A 87 -20.59 -22.70 37.31
CA PHE A 87 -21.12 -24.04 37.05
C PHE A 87 -19.98 -24.90 36.53
N ASP A 88 -19.75 -26.04 37.12
CA ASP A 88 -18.74 -27.01 36.70
C ASP A 88 -19.42 -28.06 35.81
N ILE A 89 -18.92 -28.19 34.59
CA ILE A 89 -19.40 -29.10 33.54
C ILE A 89 -18.36 -30.21 33.34
N TYR A 90 -18.84 -31.44 33.27
CA TYR A 90 -17.99 -32.63 33.05
C TYR A 90 -18.41 -33.41 31.80
N ASP A 91 -17.44 -33.80 30.97
CA ASP A 91 -17.65 -34.54 29.73
C ASP A 91 -16.98 -35.91 29.68
N GLY A 92 -16.50 -36.41 30.85
CA GLY A 92 -15.71 -37.63 30.96
C GLY A 92 -14.21 -37.44 30.78
N THR A 93 -13.74 -36.30 30.26
CA THR A 93 -12.31 -36.02 29.99
C THR A 93 -11.74 -34.91 30.84
N GLY A 94 -12.58 -34.00 31.35
CA GLY A 94 -12.14 -32.86 32.14
C GLY A 94 -13.29 -32.07 32.69
N ILE A 95 -12.97 -30.99 33.45
CA ILE A 95 -13.93 -30.06 34.00
C ILE A 95 -13.81 -28.69 33.34
N LEU A 96 -14.93 -28.16 32.83
CA LEU A 96 -15.07 -26.81 32.31
C LEU A 96 -15.90 -25.99 33.29
N SER A 97 -15.35 -24.86 33.75
CA SER A 97 -16.08 -23.95 34.63
C SER A 97 -16.74 -22.81 33.86
N LEU A 98 -18.06 -22.74 33.86
CA LEU A 98 -18.81 -21.59 33.31
C LEU A 98 -18.89 -20.49 34.35
N ILE A 99 -18.54 -19.28 33.98
CA ILE A 99 -18.49 -18.11 34.86
C ILE A 99 -19.51 -17.07 34.41
N TYR A 100 -20.42 -16.70 35.34
CA TYR A 100 -21.41 -15.64 35.13
C TYR A 100 -21.27 -14.56 36.19
N PHE A 101 -20.85 -13.37 35.83
CA PHE A 101 -20.79 -12.22 36.74
C PHE A 101 -22.19 -11.69 37.08
N LYS A 102 -23.12 -11.82 36.13
CA LYS A 102 -24.56 -11.61 36.34
C LYS A 102 -25.30 -12.79 35.73
N LEU A 103 -26.09 -13.48 36.51
CA LEU A 103 -26.88 -14.60 36.01
C LEU A 103 -28.35 -14.14 35.88
N PRO A 104 -28.88 -14.04 34.64
CA PRO A 104 -30.30 -13.75 34.43
C PRO A 104 -31.18 -14.88 35.02
N PHE A 105 -32.32 -14.53 35.56
CA PHE A 105 -33.22 -15.50 36.21
C PHE A 105 -33.63 -16.67 35.28
N TYR A 106 -33.85 -16.39 33.99
CA TYR A 106 -34.19 -17.42 33.00
C TYR A 106 -33.04 -18.39 32.72
N MET A 107 -31.80 -18.00 32.94
CA MET A 107 -30.63 -18.86 32.76
C MET A 107 -30.44 -19.83 33.93
N GLU A 108 -30.82 -19.41 35.16
CA GLU A 108 -30.72 -20.30 36.32
C GLU A 108 -31.66 -21.52 36.17
N SER A 109 -32.83 -21.32 35.55
CA SER A 109 -33.76 -22.41 35.24
C SER A 109 -33.26 -23.39 34.16
N LYS A 110 -32.38 -22.95 33.30
CA LYS A 110 -31.77 -23.77 32.23
C LYS A 110 -30.51 -24.53 32.69
N LEU A 111 -29.90 -24.16 33.83
CA LEU A 111 -28.65 -24.70 34.35
C LEU A 111 -28.91 -25.58 35.59
N LYS A 112 -29.68 -26.65 35.44
CA LYS A 112 -29.95 -27.57 36.56
C LYS A 112 -28.83 -28.60 36.66
N ILE A 113 -28.46 -28.93 37.93
CA ILE A 113 -27.48 -29.99 38.19
C ILE A 113 -28.05 -31.32 37.66
N GLY A 114 -27.25 -32.04 36.93
CA GLY A 114 -27.63 -33.30 36.29
C GLY A 114 -28.03 -33.19 34.85
N ASP A 115 -28.35 -31.99 34.33
CA ASP A 115 -28.65 -31.78 32.91
C ASP A 115 -27.41 -31.87 32.06
N GLU A 116 -27.54 -32.48 30.87
CA GLU A 116 -26.55 -32.44 29.81
C GLU A 116 -26.83 -31.24 28.91
N LYS A 117 -25.81 -30.43 28.63
CA LYS A 117 -25.92 -29.22 27.82
C LYS A 117 -24.84 -29.11 26.80
N TYR A 118 -25.17 -28.51 25.65
CA TYR A 118 -24.22 -28.06 24.61
C TYR A 118 -23.88 -26.59 24.88
N ILE A 119 -22.60 -26.33 25.10
CA ILE A 119 -22.11 -25.03 25.54
C ILE A 119 -21.07 -24.57 24.57
N SER A 120 -21.27 -23.39 23.99
CA SER A 120 -20.32 -22.80 23.08
C SER A 120 -19.88 -21.41 23.54
N GLY A 121 -18.57 -21.18 23.58
CA GLY A 121 -18.02 -19.92 24.06
C GLY A 121 -16.51 -19.86 23.96
N LYS A 122 -15.96 -18.69 24.26
CA LYS A 122 -14.51 -18.46 24.22
C LYS A 122 -13.82 -19.15 25.40
N VAL A 123 -12.87 -20.01 25.10
CA VAL A 123 -12.08 -20.75 26.09
C VAL A 123 -11.02 -19.85 26.71
N LYS A 124 -10.89 -19.89 28.03
CA LYS A 124 -9.82 -19.27 28.81
C LYS A 124 -9.18 -20.33 29.72
N LYS A 125 -7.86 -20.42 29.74
CA LYS A 125 -7.12 -21.29 30.66
C LYS A 125 -6.42 -20.44 31.72
N THR A 126 -6.66 -20.76 32.99
CA THR A 126 -6.02 -20.07 34.11
C THR A 126 -5.36 -21.11 35.01
N GLY A 127 -4.05 -21.32 34.78
CA GLY A 127 -3.34 -22.46 35.37
C GLY A 127 -3.91 -23.79 34.87
N LEU A 128 -4.33 -24.66 35.77
CA LEU A 128 -4.94 -25.97 35.44
C LEU A 128 -6.47 -25.91 35.22
N LYS A 129 -7.07 -24.72 35.32
CA LYS A 129 -8.53 -24.57 35.19
C LYS A 129 -8.90 -24.08 33.79
N THR A 130 -9.81 -24.82 33.13
CA THR A 130 -10.44 -24.39 31.88
C THR A 130 -11.76 -23.71 32.16
N GLN A 131 -12.00 -22.54 31.60
CA GLN A 131 -13.13 -21.69 31.92
C GLN A 131 -13.75 -21.08 30.65
N MET A 132 -15.08 -20.84 30.71
CA MET A 132 -15.78 -20.00 29.75
C MET A 132 -16.58 -18.94 30.51
N ALA A 133 -16.29 -17.66 30.27
CA ALA A 133 -17.06 -16.57 30.88
C ALA A 133 -18.17 -16.15 29.93
N HIS A 134 -19.40 -16.14 30.42
CA HIS A 134 -20.60 -15.80 29.65
C HIS A 134 -20.62 -16.51 28.27
N PRO A 135 -20.75 -17.86 28.23
CA PRO A 135 -20.77 -18.59 26.96
C PRO A 135 -21.85 -18.04 26.04
N ASP A 136 -21.54 -18.02 24.74
CA ASP A 136 -22.40 -17.46 23.69
C ASP A 136 -23.70 -18.26 23.55
N LEU A 137 -23.61 -19.60 23.69
CA LEU A 137 -24.74 -20.52 23.56
C LEU A 137 -24.76 -21.52 24.72
N LEU A 138 -25.98 -21.78 25.19
CA LEU A 138 -26.31 -22.83 26.15
C LEU A 138 -27.59 -23.51 25.68
N LEU A 139 -27.51 -24.73 25.17
CA LEU A 139 -28.55 -25.41 24.43
C LEU A 139 -28.82 -26.79 25.00
N SER A 140 -30.08 -27.25 24.93
CA SER A 140 -30.45 -28.65 25.04
C SER A 140 -30.11 -29.43 23.79
N LEU A 141 -30.25 -30.76 23.78
CA LEU A 141 -30.02 -31.59 22.60
C LEU A 141 -30.94 -31.19 21.44
N ASP A 142 -32.21 -30.94 21.71
CA ASP A 142 -33.19 -30.55 20.68
C ASP A 142 -32.87 -29.17 20.10
N GLU A 143 -32.53 -28.21 20.97
CA GLU A 143 -32.12 -26.86 20.59
C GLU A 143 -30.81 -26.91 19.74
N PHE A 144 -29.87 -27.79 20.11
CA PHE A 144 -28.60 -27.97 19.38
C PHE A 144 -28.81 -28.58 18.00
N SER A 145 -29.70 -29.55 17.86
CA SER A 145 -30.01 -30.19 16.58
C SER A 145 -30.64 -29.23 15.59
N SER A 146 -31.38 -28.22 16.07
CA SER A 146 -31.99 -27.17 15.25
C SER A 146 -31.09 -25.92 15.05
N GLN A 147 -29.95 -25.89 15.74
CA GLN A 147 -29.04 -24.74 15.71
C GLN A 147 -28.28 -24.67 14.38
N ARG A 148 -27.99 -23.45 13.96
CA ARG A 148 -27.12 -23.23 12.79
C ARG A 148 -25.74 -23.85 13.03
N LYS A 149 -25.30 -24.72 12.11
CA LYS A 149 -24.01 -25.42 12.20
C LYS A 149 -22.81 -24.47 12.02
N PHE A 150 -22.93 -23.49 11.13
CA PHE A 150 -21.90 -22.51 10.81
C PHE A 150 -22.43 -21.10 11.04
N GLU A 151 -21.78 -20.35 11.91
CA GLU A 151 -22.19 -18.99 12.26
C GLU A 151 -21.16 -17.97 11.77
N PRO A 152 -21.53 -17.10 10.80
CA PRO A 152 -20.67 -15.97 10.42
C PRO A 152 -20.65 -14.91 11.49
N ILE A 153 -19.47 -14.37 11.79
CA ILE A 153 -19.27 -13.31 12.78
C ILE A 153 -18.84 -12.04 12.09
N TYR A 154 -19.64 -11.01 12.22
CA TYR A 154 -19.44 -9.70 11.61
C TYR A 154 -18.80 -8.69 12.57
N SER A 155 -18.18 -7.64 12.01
CA SER A 155 -17.89 -6.43 12.78
C SER A 155 -19.18 -5.76 13.20
N LEU A 156 -19.27 -5.35 14.47
CA LEU A 156 -20.48 -4.81 15.07
C LEU A 156 -20.34 -3.32 15.38
N THR A 157 -21.49 -2.66 15.51
CA THR A 157 -21.60 -1.31 16.06
C THR A 157 -22.55 -1.32 17.25
N ALA A 158 -22.53 -0.27 18.08
CA ALA A 158 -23.36 -0.16 19.26
C ALA A 158 -24.86 -0.32 18.93
N GLY A 159 -25.51 -1.25 19.58
CA GLY A 159 -26.95 -1.51 19.44
C GLY A 159 -27.34 -2.42 18.26
N LEU A 160 -26.37 -3.01 17.54
CA LEU A 160 -26.60 -4.02 16.49
C LEU A 160 -25.94 -5.34 16.90
N SER A 161 -26.70 -6.41 16.96
CA SER A 161 -26.19 -7.75 17.29
C SER A 161 -25.84 -8.56 16.04
N ASN A 162 -24.93 -9.53 16.18
CA ASN A 162 -24.57 -10.45 15.09
C ASN A 162 -25.79 -11.20 14.53
N LYS A 163 -26.70 -11.63 15.41
CA LYS A 163 -27.95 -12.31 15.05
C LYS A 163 -28.84 -11.43 14.16
N GLN A 164 -28.92 -10.11 14.45
CA GLN A 164 -29.70 -9.18 13.63
C GLN A 164 -29.10 -9.02 12.23
N ILE A 165 -27.76 -8.94 12.12
CA ILE A 165 -27.09 -8.85 10.81
C ILE A 165 -27.37 -10.12 10.00
N ILE A 166 -27.20 -11.30 10.59
CA ILE A 166 -27.48 -12.59 9.93
C ILE A 166 -28.92 -12.64 9.42
N GLN A 167 -29.89 -12.30 10.28
CA GLN A 167 -31.31 -12.31 9.88
C GLN A 167 -31.59 -11.31 8.76
N THR A 168 -30.98 -10.15 8.78
CA THR A 168 -31.13 -9.17 7.70
C THR A 168 -30.56 -9.71 6.37
N ILE A 169 -29.44 -10.40 6.43
CA ILE A 169 -28.82 -11.01 5.24
C ILE A 169 -29.69 -12.14 4.70
N GLU A 170 -30.29 -12.97 5.55
CA GLU A 170 -31.25 -13.97 5.12
C GLU A 170 -32.46 -13.35 4.39
N ASN A 171 -33.03 -12.30 4.98
CA ASN A 171 -34.14 -11.58 4.36
C ASN A 171 -33.74 -10.91 3.02
N ILE A 172 -32.46 -10.48 2.90
CA ILE A 172 -31.91 -9.98 1.63
C ILE A 172 -31.88 -11.09 0.57
N PHE A 173 -31.42 -12.30 0.92
CA PHE A 173 -31.37 -13.39 -0.06
C PHE A 173 -32.77 -13.86 -0.45
N GLU A 174 -33.74 -13.90 0.47
CA GLU A 174 -35.15 -14.14 0.13
C GLU A 174 -35.69 -13.10 -0.86
N PHE A 175 -35.37 -11.83 -0.64
CA PHE A 175 -35.75 -10.73 -1.52
C PHE A 175 -35.09 -10.85 -2.91
N ILE A 176 -33.79 -11.19 -2.97
CA ILE A 176 -33.02 -11.34 -4.20
C ILE A 176 -33.52 -12.52 -5.02
N ASP A 177 -33.75 -13.68 -4.39
CA ASP A 177 -34.20 -14.90 -5.06
C ASP A 177 -35.61 -14.71 -5.64
N GLY A 178 -36.48 -13.99 -4.93
CA GLY A 178 -37.83 -13.68 -5.40
C GLY A 178 -37.92 -12.76 -6.62
N LEU A 179 -36.85 -12.01 -6.91
CA LEU A 179 -36.81 -11.03 -8.00
C LEU A 179 -35.75 -11.34 -9.05
N GLU A 180 -35.03 -12.47 -8.95
CA GLU A 180 -33.96 -12.87 -9.88
C GLU A 180 -32.94 -11.73 -10.13
N LEU A 181 -32.58 -10.95 -9.11
CA LEU A 181 -31.79 -9.74 -9.23
C LEU A 181 -30.33 -9.98 -9.61
N PHE A 182 -29.77 -11.14 -9.29
CA PHE A 182 -28.42 -11.50 -9.67
C PHE A 182 -28.37 -12.23 -11.01
N ILE A 183 -27.86 -11.53 -12.02
CA ILE A 183 -27.61 -12.15 -13.33
C ILE A 183 -26.11 -12.37 -13.48
N GLU A 184 -25.73 -13.63 -13.73
CA GLU A 184 -24.35 -14.02 -13.95
C GLU A 184 -23.79 -13.41 -15.24
N TRP A 185 -22.60 -12.83 -15.18
CA TRP A 185 -21.87 -12.23 -16.32
C TRP A 185 -20.87 -13.17 -16.97
N HIS A 186 -20.44 -14.23 -16.29
CA HIS A 186 -19.60 -15.25 -16.88
C HIS A 186 -20.43 -16.39 -17.51
N SER A 187 -19.83 -17.09 -18.46
CA SER A 187 -20.47 -18.30 -19.03
C SER A 187 -20.31 -19.48 -18.08
N ASP A 188 -21.23 -20.41 -18.12
CA ASP A 188 -21.17 -21.64 -17.31
C ASP A 188 -19.88 -22.42 -17.58
N THR A 189 -19.42 -22.46 -18.85
CA THR A 189 -18.10 -23.07 -19.20
C THR A 189 -16.92 -22.40 -18.54
N PHE A 190 -16.95 -21.08 -18.41
CA PHE A 190 -15.90 -20.32 -17.71
C PHE A 190 -15.93 -20.60 -16.22
N LEU A 191 -17.10 -20.63 -15.61
CA LEU A 191 -17.27 -20.93 -14.19
C LEU A 191 -16.79 -22.35 -13.86
N GLN A 192 -17.20 -23.34 -14.65
CA GLN A 192 -16.78 -24.73 -14.49
C GLN A 192 -15.26 -24.91 -14.62
N LYS A 193 -14.63 -24.30 -15.65
CA LYS A 193 -13.18 -24.33 -15.85
C LYS A 193 -12.39 -23.82 -14.64
N ASN A 194 -12.96 -22.87 -13.90
CA ASN A 194 -12.34 -22.24 -12.75
C ASN A 194 -12.79 -22.80 -11.41
N ASN A 195 -13.70 -23.78 -11.44
CA ASN A 195 -14.36 -24.30 -10.24
C ASN A 195 -15.02 -23.20 -9.41
N TRP A 196 -15.71 -22.26 -10.08
CA TRP A 196 -16.41 -21.15 -9.45
C TRP A 196 -17.93 -21.32 -9.57
N LYS A 197 -18.62 -20.91 -8.52
CA LYS A 197 -20.08 -20.84 -8.48
C LYS A 197 -20.60 -19.55 -9.13
N LYS A 198 -21.90 -19.51 -9.41
CA LYS A 198 -22.58 -18.29 -9.84
C LYS A 198 -22.48 -17.22 -8.77
N ILE A 199 -22.60 -15.95 -9.16
CA ILE A 199 -22.40 -14.80 -8.24
C ILE A 199 -23.33 -14.85 -7.03
N THR A 200 -24.60 -15.24 -7.21
CA THR A 200 -25.56 -15.39 -6.10
C THR A 200 -25.11 -16.44 -5.09
N GLU A 201 -24.71 -17.62 -5.58
CA GLU A 201 -24.22 -18.72 -4.75
C GLU A 201 -22.91 -18.34 -4.06
N THR A 202 -22.06 -17.58 -4.74
CA THR A 202 -20.80 -17.05 -4.17
C THR A 202 -21.06 -16.17 -2.94
N PHE A 203 -22.03 -15.24 -3.02
CA PHE A 203 -22.40 -14.43 -1.86
C PHE A 203 -23.12 -15.25 -0.78
N LYS A 204 -23.94 -16.23 -1.16
CA LYS A 204 -24.55 -17.16 -0.19
C LYS A 204 -23.49 -17.95 0.57
N ASP A 205 -22.47 -18.48 -0.09
CA ASP A 205 -21.38 -19.20 0.57
C ASP A 205 -20.62 -18.32 1.56
N ILE A 206 -20.45 -17.03 1.27
CA ILE A 206 -19.77 -16.08 2.18
C ILE A 206 -20.60 -15.79 3.44
N HIS A 207 -21.91 -15.54 3.24
CA HIS A 207 -22.76 -15.02 4.30
C HIS A 207 -23.58 -16.10 5.02
N LEU A 208 -23.87 -17.19 4.33
CA LEU A 208 -24.66 -18.34 4.82
C LEU A 208 -23.90 -19.65 4.57
N PRO A 209 -22.68 -19.79 5.13
CA PRO A 209 -21.80 -20.91 4.87
C PRO A 209 -22.44 -22.23 5.28
N ASN A 210 -22.19 -23.28 4.50
CA ASN A 210 -22.63 -24.65 4.70
C ASN A 210 -21.45 -25.62 4.81
N GLU A 211 -21.72 -26.93 4.88
CA GLU A 211 -20.67 -27.96 4.96
C GLU A 211 -19.77 -27.98 3.72
N ASP A 212 -20.31 -27.72 2.53
CA ASP A 212 -19.56 -27.70 1.28
C ASP A 212 -18.51 -26.59 1.24
N TYR A 213 -18.79 -25.46 1.89
CA TYR A 213 -17.84 -24.35 2.03
C TYR A 213 -16.54 -24.76 2.74
N PHE A 214 -16.63 -25.68 3.72
CA PHE A 214 -15.47 -26.13 4.51
C PHE A 214 -14.79 -27.37 3.92
N ASN A 215 -15.53 -28.21 3.23
CA ASN A 215 -15.03 -29.49 2.71
C ASN A 215 -14.29 -29.31 1.37
N ASP A 216 -14.60 -28.26 0.60
CA ASP A 216 -13.92 -27.98 -0.65
C ASP A 216 -12.86 -26.90 -0.46
N SER A 217 -11.60 -27.31 -0.24
CA SER A 217 -10.45 -26.42 -0.11
C SER A 217 -10.21 -25.54 -1.37
N ASN A 218 -10.78 -25.92 -2.51
CA ASN A 218 -10.70 -25.17 -3.77
C ASN A 218 -11.81 -24.13 -3.90
N ASN A 219 -12.91 -24.28 -3.17
CA ASN A 219 -14.03 -23.35 -3.20
C ASN A 219 -13.75 -22.13 -2.30
N ASN A 220 -13.02 -21.17 -2.82
CA ASN A 220 -12.84 -19.89 -2.14
C ASN A 220 -13.70 -18.82 -2.85
N PRO A 221 -14.90 -18.50 -2.34
CA PRO A 221 -15.81 -17.54 -2.96
C PRO A 221 -15.19 -16.13 -3.05
N ILE A 222 -14.29 -15.78 -2.13
CA ILE A 222 -13.54 -14.50 -2.17
C ILE A 222 -12.64 -14.43 -3.42
N LYS A 223 -12.07 -15.56 -3.86
CA LYS A 223 -11.27 -15.60 -5.11
C LYS A 223 -12.10 -15.19 -6.33
N ARG A 224 -13.35 -15.66 -6.40
CA ARG A 224 -14.27 -15.31 -7.49
C ARG A 224 -14.52 -13.80 -7.56
N LEU A 225 -14.82 -13.18 -6.42
CA LEU A 225 -15.06 -11.73 -6.34
C LEU A 225 -13.80 -10.91 -6.60
N ALA A 226 -12.66 -11.33 -6.05
CA ALA A 226 -11.37 -10.69 -6.28
C ALA A 226 -10.94 -10.76 -7.75
N TYR A 227 -11.20 -11.89 -8.43
CA TYR A 227 -10.93 -12.02 -9.85
C TYR A 227 -11.73 -11.00 -10.67
N ASP A 228 -13.02 -10.80 -10.38
CA ASP A 228 -13.85 -9.83 -11.07
C ASP A 228 -13.35 -8.39 -10.86
N GLU A 229 -12.90 -8.05 -9.66
CA GLU A 229 -12.30 -6.74 -9.38
C GLU A 229 -11.04 -6.51 -10.21
N ILE A 230 -10.16 -7.52 -10.28
CA ILE A 230 -8.94 -7.44 -11.10
C ILE A 230 -9.30 -7.36 -12.59
N LEU A 231 -10.22 -8.20 -13.05
CA LEU A 231 -10.65 -8.25 -14.43
C LEU A 231 -11.20 -6.91 -14.93
N ILE A 232 -12.10 -6.29 -14.17
CA ILE A 232 -12.61 -4.96 -14.48
C ILE A 232 -11.46 -3.97 -14.63
N ASN A 233 -10.51 -4.00 -13.71
CA ASN A 233 -9.37 -3.11 -13.75
C ASN A 233 -8.49 -3.38 -15.00
N GLN A 234 -8.25 -4.64 -15.37
CA GLN A 234 -7.48 -5.01 -16.54
C GLN A 234 -8.18 -4.61 -17.85
N ILE A 235 -9.49 -4.79 -17.96
CA ILE A 235 -10.27 -4.32 -19.12
C ILE A 235 -10.12 -2.80 -19.28
N LYS A 236 -10.19 -2.02 -18.19
CA LYS A 236 -9.98 -0.56 -18.19
C LYS A 236 -8.61 -0.18 -18.71
N ILE A 237 -7.60 -0.82 -18.15
CA ILE A 237 -6.19 -0.58 -18.47
C ILE A 237 -5.94 -0.86 -19.96
N GLU A 238 -6.41 -2.00 -20.45
CA GLU A 238 -6.24 -2.37 -21.85
C GLU A 238 -6.97 -1.40 -22.79
N HIS A 239 -8.15 -0.92 -22.40
CA HIS A 239 -8.87 0.08 -23.18
C HIS A 239 -8.10 1.41 -23.27
N ILE A 240 -7.60 1.92 -22.14
CA ILE A 240 -6.77 3.13 -22.09
C ILE A 240 -5.51 2.94 -22.94
N ARG A 241 -4.87 1.76 -22.85
CA ARG A 241 -3.69 1.40 -23.66
C ARG A 241 -4.00 1.49 -25.17
N ARG A 242 -5.14 0.97 -25.62
CA ARG A 242 -5.56 1.03 -27.04
C ARG A 242 -5.88 2.44 -27.51
N ILE A 243 -6.53 3.25 -26.69
CA ILE A 243 -6.78 4.67 -27.01
C ILE A 243 -5.44 5.39 -27.18
N ARG A 244 -4.48 5.15 -26.27
CA ARG A 244 -3.16 5.76 -26.33
C ARG A 244 -2.36 5.30 -27.57
N GLN A 245 -2.44 4.02 -27.91
CA GLN A 245 -1.78 3.48 -29.11
C GLN A 245 -2.30 4.09 -30.40
N LYS A 246 -3.57 4.54 -30.41
CA LYS A 246 -4.14 5.29 -31.55
C LYS A 246 -3.79 6.77 -31.53
N SER A 247 -3.26 7.30 -30.42
CA SER A 247 -2.82 8.70 -30.33
C SER A 247 -1.41 8.87 -30.88
N ASN A 248 -1.18 9.82 -31.78
CA ASN A 248 0.16 10.10 -32.30
C ASN A 248 1.04 10.73 -31.22
N GLY A 249 2.15 10.11 -30.88
CA GLY A 249 3.22 10.65 -30.03
C GLY A 249 4.26 11.42 -30.86
N ILE A 250 5.39 11.71 -30.22
CA ILE A 250 6.57 12.32 -30.86
C ILE A 250 7.59 11.20 -31.09
N SER A 251 7.83 10.84 -32.35
CA SER A 251 8.83 9.80 -32.65
C SER A 251 10.25 10.39 -32.65
N MET A 252 11.10 9.86 -31.76
CA MET A 252 12.48 10.31 -31.53
C MET A 252 13.47 9.25 -31.98
N PHE A 253 13.60 9.07 -33.30
CA PHE A 253 14.43 8.02 -33.91
C PHE A 253 15.85 8.45 -34.27
N ARG A 254 16.17 9.76 -34.21
CA ARG A 254 17.49 10.27 -34.63
C ARG A 254 18.63 9.66 -33.84
N GLU A 255 19.71 9.28 -34.52
CA GLU A 255 20.96 8.81 -33.92
C GLU A 255 22.04 9.90 -34.11
N ASN A 256 22.99 9.97 -33.19
CA ASN A 256 24.11 10.88 -33.26
C ASN A 256 25.27 10.29 -32.43
N SER A 257 26.50 10.44 -32.94
CA SER A 257 27.74 10.01 -32.28
C SER A 257 27.93 10.60 -30.88
N ILE A 258 27.32 11.76 -30.61
CA ILE A 258 27.37 12.42 -29.28
C ILE A 258 26.96 11.48 -28.13
N ILE A 259 25.99 10.58 -28.35
CA ILE A 259 25.58 9.62 -27.31
C ILE A 259 26.73 8.66 -27.00
N ASP A 260 27.41 8.16 -28.00
CA ASP A 260 28.53 7.23 -27.85
C ASP A 260 29.76 7.93 -27.29
N GLU A 261 30.02 9.16 -27.74
CA GLU A 261 31.09 10.01 -27.19
C GLU A 261 30.88 10.25 -25.69
N LEU A 262 29.71 10.73 -25.27
CA LEU A 262 29.37 10.95 -23.85
C LEU A 262 29.32 9.66 -23.04
N ARG A 263 28.98 8.53 -23.67
CA ARG A 263 29.04 7.21 -23.01
C ARG A 263 30.50 6.83 -22.72
N ASN A 264 31.40 7.05 -23.66
CA ASN A 264 32.84 6.73 -23.52
C ASN A 264 33.56 7.65 -22.51
N GLU A 265 33.05 8.86 -22.29
CA GLU A 265 33.58 9.81 -21.31
C GLU A 265 33.16 9.51 -19.88
N LEU A 266 32.23 8.56 -19.64
CA LEU A 266 31.85 8.17 -18.29
C LEU A 266 33.07 7.57 -17.55
N ALA A 267 33.28 8.01 -16.32
CA ALA A 267 34.30 7.47 -15.42
C ALA A 267 34.03 6.02 -14.95
N PHE A 268 32.97 5.39 -15.43
CA PHE A 268 32.52 4.04 -15.07
C PHE A 268 31.76 3.41 -16.20
N GLU A 269 31.73 2.09 -16.24
CA GLU A 269 30.94 1.33 -17.21
C GLU A 269 29.47 1.21 -16.76
N LEU A 270 28.55 1.30 -17.73
CA LEU A 270 27.12 1.05 -17.47
C LEU A 270 26.90 -0.44 -17.20
N SER A 271 26.11 -0.76 -16.18
CA SER A 271 25.70 -2.13 -15.91
C SER A 271 24.78 -2.69 -17.01
N GLU A 272 24.65 -4.01 -17.09
CA GLU A 272 23.80 -4.64 -18.11
C GLU A 272 22.33 -4.25 -17.95
N THR A 273 21.84 -4.09 -16.73
CA THR A 273 20.46 -3.62 -16.51
C THR A 273 20.28 -2.15 -16.88
N GLN A 274 21.30 -1.29 -16.73
CA GLN A 274 21.27 0.08 -17.21
C GLN A 274 21.26 0.15 -18.73
N LYS A 275 22.14 -0.61 -19.42
CA LYS A 275 22.18 -0.70 -20.88
C LYS A 275 20.82 -1.16 -21.43
N LYS A 276 20.24 -2.20 -20.82
CA LYS A 276 18.93 -2.73 -21.19
C LYS A 276 17.84 -1.66 -21.02
N ALA A 277 17.79 -0.98 -19.88
CA ALA A 277 16.80 0.07 -19.61
C ALA A 277 16.90 1.23 -20.63
N ILE A 278 18.13 1.66 -20.97
CA ILE A 278 18.36 2.70 -21.99
C ILE A 278 17.83 2.21 -23.36
N SER A 279 18.11 0.97 -23.75
CA SER A 279 17.63 0.39 -25.01
C SER A 279 16.10 0.32 -25.06
N GLU A 280 15.45 -0.12 -23.97
CA GLU A 280 13.99 -0.17 -23.84
C GLU A 280 13.38 1.23 -23.98
N ILE A 281 13.95 2.25 -23.30
CA ILE A 281 13.51 3.65 -23.37
C ILE A 281 13.65 4.17 -24.81
N TYR A 282 14.80 3.97 -25.46
CA TYR A 282 15.05 4.43 -26.82
C TYR A 282 14.11 3.78 -27.83
N THR A 283 13.84 2.49 -27.67
CA THR A 283 12.88 1.75 -28.51
C THR A 283 11.47 2.35 -28.39
N ASP A 284 11.05 2.71 -27.18
CA ASP A 284 9.73 3.32 -26.98
C ASP A 284 9.68 4.76 -27.48
N MET A 285 10.72 5.57 -27.25
CA MET A 285 10.81 6.95 -27.77
C MET A 285 10.85 7.01 -29.31
N ALA A 286 11.30 5.95 -29.98
CA ALA A 286 11.30 5.87 -31.45
C ALA A 286 9.92 5.55 -32.04
N LYS A 287 8.99 5.01 -31.25
CA LYS A 287 7.63 4.70 -31.71
C LYS A 287 6.81 5.96 -31.98
N PRO A 288 5.79 5.90 -32.86
CA PRO A 288 4.90 7.02 -33.11
C PRO A 288 3.92 7.29 -31.94
N ASN A 289 3.92 6.46 -30.91
CA ASN A 289 3.02 6.54 -29.77
C ASN A 289 3.74 7.15 -28.57
N GLN A 290 3.00 7.85 -27.72
CA GLN A 290 3.55 8.41 -26.48
C GLN A 290 4.09 7.33 -25.55
N MET A 291 5.36 7.45 -25.14
CA MET A 291 5.94 6.61 -24.10
C MET A 291 5.45 7.04 -22.71
N ILE A 292 4.99 6.09 -21.89
CA ILE A 292 4.86 6.25 -20.44
C ILE A 292 5.59 5.08 -19.80
N ARG A 293 6.73 5.36 -19.15
CA ARG A 293 7.60 4.33 -18.60
C ARG A 293 8.02 4.64 -17.17
N LEU A 294 8.04 3.61 -16.32
CA LEU A 294 8.56 3.66 -14.96
C LEU A 294 9.95 3.04 -14.93
N LEU A 295 10.95 3.83 -14.55
CA LEU A 295 12.30 3.39 -14.26
C LEU A 295 12.42 3.19 -12.75
N GLN A 296 12.47 1.94 -12.31
CA GLN A 296 12.60 1.61 -10.90
C GLN A 296 13.92 0.92 -10.59
N GLY A 297 14.39 1.12 -9.38
CA GLY A 297 15.62 0.51 -8.89
C GLY A 297 15.98 1.07 -7.53
N ASP A 298 16.79 0.33 -6.79
CA ASP A 298 17.23 0.70 -5.46
C ASP A 298 18.02 2.02 -5.42
N VAL A 299 18.23 2.58 -4.24
CA VAL A 299 19.06 3.77 -4.05
C VAL A 299 20.49 3.50 -4.55
N GLY A 300 20.93 4.28 -5.54
CA GLY A 300 22.26 4.14 -6.15
C GLY A 300 22.36 3.13 -7.29
N SER A 301 21.24 2.60 -7.80
CA SER A 301 21.23 1.78 -9.02
C SER A 301 21.55 2.56 -10.31
N GLY A 302 21.69 3.89 -10.24
CA GLY A 302 22.04 4.73 -11.38
C GLY A 302 20.86 5.20 -12.24
N LYS A 303 19.65 5.32 -11.67
CA LYS A 303 18.47 5.87 -12.36
C LYS A 303 18.75 7.20 -13.05
N THR A 304 19.48 8.07 -12.38
CA THR A 304 19.83 9.42 -12.88
C THR A 304 20.59 9.37 -14.19
N ILE A 305 21.60 8.51 -14.34
CA ILE A 305 22.35 8.42 -15.59
C ILE A 305 21.48 7.87 -16.73
N VAL A 306 20.63 6.90 -16.47
CA VAL A 306 19.67 6.37 -17.46
C VAL A 306 18.71 7.49 -17.92
N SER A 307 18.20 8.30 -16.98
CA SER A 307 17.33 9.44 -17.30
C SER A 307 18.06 10.53 -18.12
N PHE A 308 19.34 10.74 -17.89
CA PHE A 308 20.15 11.68 -18.67
C PHE A 308 20.33 11.20 -20.12
N PHE A 309 20.56 9.91 -20.35
CA PHE A 309 20.57 9.33 -21.71
C PHE A 309 19.21 9.50 -22.41
N ALA A 310 18.09 9.31 -21.72
CA ALA A 310 16.78 9.60 -22.28
C ALA A 310 16.62 11.09 -22.67
N GLY A 311 17.08 12.00 -21.80
CA GLY A 311 17.14 13.44 -22.10
C GLY A 311 18.01 13.78 -23.31
N LEU A 312 19.17 13.15 -23.45
CA LEU A 312 20.04 13.31 -24.64
C LEU A 312 19.35 12.86 -25.92
N LYS A 313 18.69 11.71 -25.92
CA LYS A 313 17.92 11.21 -27.08
C LYS A 313 16.84 12.22 -27.51
N CYS A 314 16.18 12.84 -26.54
CA CYS A 314 15.19 13.90 -26.77
C CYS A 314 15.84 15.14 -27.43
N ILE A 315 16.97 15.63 -26.92
CA ILE A 315 17.68 16.80 -27.44
C ILE A 315 18.18 16.55 -28.87
N ILE A 316 18.80 15.40 -29.15
CA ILE A 316 19.28 15.01 -30.46
C ILE A 316 18.13 14.98 -31.48
N SER A 317 16.95 14.61 -31.04
CA SER A 317 15.73 14.65 -31.84
C SER A 317 15.13 16.05 -31.97
N LYS A 318 15.83 17.11 -31.53
CA LYS A 318 15.44 18.53 -31.61
C LYS A 318 14.24 18.90 -30.75
N HIS A 319 14.11 18.23 -29.62
CA HIS A 319 13.07 18.51 -28.61
C HIS A 319 13.70 18.91 -27.28
N GLN A 320 12.95 19.68 -26.51
CA GLN A 320 13.30 20.04 -25.14
C GLN A 320 12.89 18.91 -24.18
N PHE A 321 13.63 18.72 -23.09
CA PHE A 321 13.13 17.89 -21.99
C PHE A 321 13.06 18.66 -20.67
N ALA A 322 12.11 18.27 -19.84
CA ALA A 322 11.94 18.79 -18.49
C ALA A 322 12.20 17.68 -17.46
N LEU A 323 13.12 17.91 -16.47
CA LEU A 323 13.36 17.01 -15.36
C LEU A 323 12.87 17.67 -14.07
N MET A 324 11.91 17.04 -13.44
CA MET A 324 11.33 17.50 -12.19
C MET A 324 11.84 16.70 -11.01
N ALA A 325 12.32 17.41 -9.99
CA ALA A 325 12.72 16.85 -8.71
C ALA A 325 11.79 17.35 -7.58
N PRO A 326 11.59 16.58 -6.50
CA PRO A 326 10.68 16.94 -5.41
C PRO A 326 11.19 18.10 -4.54
N THR A 327 12.48 18.36 -4.50
CA THR A 327 13.10 19.43 -3.71
C THR A 327 14.08 20.23 -4.52
N GLU A 328 14.35 21.47 -4.08
CA GLU A 328 15.32 22.36 -4.74
C GLU A 328 16.75 21.83 -4.70
N ILE A 329 17.13 21.23 -3.57
CA ILE A 329 18.46 20.61 -3.41
C ILE A 329 18.68 19.51 -4.46
N LEU A 330 17.68 18.65 -4.66
CA LEU A 330 17.73 17.62 -5.70
C LEU A 330 17.73 18.20 -7.11
N ALA A 331 16.89 19.20 -7.37
CA ALA A 331 16.86 19.87 -8.67
C ALA A 331 18.23 20.48 -8.99
N LYS A 332 18.87 21.14 -8.02
CA LYS A 332 20.23 21.67 -8.17
C LYS A 332 21.25 20.57 -8.38
N GLN A 333 21.18 19.48 -7.63
CA GLN A 333 22.08 18.34 -7.80
C GLN A 333 21.93 17.70 -9.18
N HIS A 334 20.71 17.50 -9.70
CA HIS A 334 20.48 17.02 -11.06
C HIS A 334 21.02 17.98 -12.10
N PHE A 335 20.83 19.30 -11.89
CA PHE A 335 21.33 20.32 -12.79
C PHE A 335 22.87 20.32 -12.85
N ASP A 336 23.55 20.32 -11.71
CA ASP A 336 25.01 20.31 -11.62
C ASP A 336 25.60 19.03 -12.25
N ASN A 337 24.98 17.88 -11.97
CA ASN A 337 25.36 16.59 -12.54
C ASN A 337 25.14 16.54 -14.07
N PHE A 338 24.00 17.04 -14.56
CA PHE A 338 23.73 17.07 -15.99
C PHE A 338 24.66 18.02 -16.72
N LYS A 339 24.91 19.22 -16.16
CA LYS A 339 25.87 20.19 -16.70
C LYS A 339 27.29 19.61 -16.77
N LYS A 340 27.70 18.84 -15.75
CA LYS A 340 28.99 18.15 -15.76
C LYS A 340 29.03 17.06 -16.82
N PHE A 341 27.97 16.27 -16.92
CA PHE A 341 27.83 15.19 -17.91
C PHE A 341 27.86 15.69 -19.35
N THR A 342 27.34 16.90 -19.62
CA THR A 342 27.29 17.50 -20.94
C THR A 342 28.33 18.61 -21.14
N SER A 343 29.38 18.66 -20.32
CA SER A 343 30.34 19.78 -20.28
C SER A 343 31.10 20.00 -21.59
N GLN A 344 31.30 18.95 -22.37
CA GLN A 344 31.99 19.00 -23.67
C GLN A 344 31.02 19.18 -24.85
N SER A 345 29.73 19.30 -24.60
CA SER A 345 28.69 19.47 -25.62
C SER A 345 28.13 20.90 -25.61
N ASN A 346 27.53 21.33 -26.74
CA ASN A 346 26.85 22.62 -26.85
C ASN A 346 25.40 22.60 -26.28
N ILE A 347 25.08 21.65 -25.35
CA ILE A 347 23.77 21.52 -24.75
C ILE A 347 23.53 22.60 -23.69
N LYS A 348 22.47 23.36 -23.87
CA LYS A 348 22.09 24.44 -22.96
C LYS A 348 21.10 23.95 -21.91
N CYS A 349 21.45 24.09 -20.63
CA CYS A 349 20.57 23.71 -19.53
C CYS A 349 20.26 24.89 -18.61
N CYS A 350 19.07 24.89 -17.98
CA CYS A 350 18.69 25.87 -16.98
C CYS A 350 18.07 25.21 -15.75
N LEU A 351 18.19 25.91 -14.62
CA LEU A 351 17.56 25.54 -13.33
C LEU A 351 16.42 26.50 -13.01
N LEU A 352 15.24 25.96 -12.74
CA LEU A 352 14.05 26.71 -12.38
C LEU A 352 13.39 26.18 -11.11
N THR A 353 13.51 26.93 -10.01
CA THR A 353 12.98 26.58 -8.69
C THR A 353 12.06 27.66 -8.14
N SER A 354 11.47 27.42 -6.96
CA SER A 354 10.63 28.40 -6.28
C SER A 354 11.40 29.64 -5.86
N ASN A 355 12.67 29.48 -5.52
CA ASN A 355 13.56 30.55 -5.08
C ASN A 355 14.25 31.32 -6.23
N THR A 356 13.99 30.97 -7.50
CA THR A 356 14.52 31.72 -8.65
C THR A 356 13.94 33.15 -8.63
N PRO A 357 14.80 34.21 -8.63
CA PRO A 357 14.35 35.61 -8.64
C PRO A 357 13.39 35.90 -9.80
N ILE A 358 12.44 36.80 -9.57
CA ILE A 358 11.36 37.09 -10.56
C ILE A 358 11.90 37.52 -11.91
N GLU A 359 12.95 38.34 -11.94
CA GLU A 359 13.58 38.82 -13.17
C GLU A 359 14.29 37.68 -13.92
N ALA A 360 15.10 36.89 -13.20
CA ALA A 360 15.75 35.71 -13.77
C ALA A 360 14.72 34.68 -14.28
N ARG A 361 13.60 34.51 -13.55
CA ARG A 361 12.51 33.64 -13.98
C ARG A 361 11.88 34.10 -15.29
N LYS A 362 11.64 35.38 -15.48
CA LYS A 362 11.12 35.94 -16.72
C LYS A 362 12.08 35.70 -17.89
N GLU A 363 13.36 35.93 -17.68
CA GLU A 363 14.42 35.68 -18.67
C GLU A 363 14.50 34.20 -19.06
N ILE A 364 14.54 33.30 -18.05
CA ILE A 364 14.57 31.85 -18.28
C ILE A 364 13.31 31.41 -19.03
N SER A 365 12.11 31.89 -18.65
CA SER A 365 10.87 31.55 -19.32
C SER A 365 10.87 31.98 -20.79
N LYS A 366 11.43 33.15 -21.12
CA LYS A 366 11.59 33.62 -22.49
C LYS A 366 12.57 32.74 -23.27
N LYS A 367 13.68 32.34 -22.69
CA LYS A 367 14.65 31.41 -23.32
C LYS A 367 14.04 30.04 -23.59
N ILE A 368 13.19 29.52 -22.67
CA ILE A 368 12.47 28.25 -22.86
C ILE A 368 11.49 28.36 -24.02
N SER A 369 10.68 29.44 -24.07
CA SER A 369 9.69 29.63 -25.12
C SER A 369 10.30 29.89 -26.50
N ASN A 370 11.50 30.47 -26.56
CA ASN A 370 12.26 30.65 -27.80
C ASN A 370 12.99 29.36 -28.26
N GLY A 371 13.11 28.35 -27.39
CA GLY A 371 13.87 27.12 -27.65
C GLY A 371 15.37 27.31 -27.58
N GLU A 372 15.84 28.29 -26.82
CA GLU A 372 17.27 28.56 -26.59
C GLU A 372 17.88 27.64 -25.51
N VAL A 373 17.04 26.88 -24.79
CA VAL A 373 17.41 25.94 -23.74
C VAL A 373 16.89 24.56 -24.11
N ASP A 374 17.74 23.55 -24.03
CA ASP A 374 17.46 22.16 -24.38
C ASP A 374 16.96 21.35 -23.18
N ALA A 375 17.58 21.58 -22.01
CA ALA A 375 17.30 20.85 -20.78
C ALA A 375 16.80 21.80 -19.66
N ILE A 376 15.62 21.55 -19.16
CA ILE A 376 14.99 22.36 -18.12
C ILE A 376 14.87 21.49 -16.84
N ILE A 377 15.63 21.81 -15.80
CA ILE A 377 15.63 21.07 -14.55
C ILE A 377 15.05 21.95 -13.45
N GLY A 378 14.16 21.40 -12.62
CA GLY A 378 13.54 22.21 -11.58
C GLY A 378 12.62 21.45 -10.66
N THR A 379 11.82 22.22 -9.91
CA THR A 379 10.80 21.70 -9.00
C THR A 379 9.39 21.90 -9.59
N HIS A 380 8.37 21.93 -8.76
CA HIS A 380 6.98 22.26 -9.17
C HIS A 380 6.84 23.54 -9.99
N SER A 381 7.84 24.41 -9.95
CA SER A 381 7.88 25.63 -10.78
C SER A 381 7.73 25.36 -12.26
N LEU A 382 8.13 24.17 -12.74
CA LEU A 382 8.00 23.74 -14.13
C LEU A 382 6.54 23.56 -14.58
N PHE A 383 5.61 23.36 -13.63
CA PHE A 383 4.17 23.19 -13.92
C PHE A 383 3.38 24.51 -13.99
N GLN A 384 3.95 25.63 -13.55
CA GLN A 384 3.22 26.91 -13.53
C GLN A 384 2.73 27.28 -14.92
N GLU A 385 1.49 27.75 -15.06
CA GLU A 385 0.86 28.08 -16.35
C GLU A 385 1.67 29.07 -17.19
N LYS A 386 2.42 29.93 -16.54
CA LYS A 386 3.28 30.94 -17.17
C LYS A 386 4.51 30.39 -17.93
N ILE A 387 4.87 29.12 -17.72
CA ILE A 387 5.99 28.48 -18.43
C ILE A 387 5.46 27.82 -19.70
N ILE A 388 5.87 28.35 -20.84
CA ILE A 388 5.51 27.85 -22.16
C ILE A 388 6.76 27.23 -22.78
N TYR A 389 6.69 25.98 -23.20
CA TYR A 389 7.76 25.28 -23.88
C TYR A 389 7.58 25.40 -25.39
N LYS A 390 8.68 25.61 -26.12
CA LYS A 390 8.63 25.66 -27.59
C LYS A 390 8.35 24.31 -28.21
N ASN A 391 9.04 23.28 -27.72
CA ASN A 391 8.99 21.93 -28.31
C ASN A 391 9.32 20.86 -27.23
N LEU A 392 8.49 20.74 -26.20
CA LEU A 392 8.69 19.76 -25.13
C LEU A 392 8.41 18.35 -25.64
N GLY A 393 9.43 17.48 -25.67
CA GLY A 393 9.34 16.10 -26.13
C GLY A 393 9.36 15.06 -25.01
N LEU A 394 10.04 15.35 -23.89
CA LEU A 394 10.17 14.41 -22.78
C LEU A 394 10.00 15.10 -21.43
N VAL A 395 9.23 14.46 -20.55
CA VAL A 395 9.09 14.83 -19.15
C VAL A 395 9.64 13.71 -18.27
N ILE A 396 10.59 14.05 -17.40
CA ILE A 396 11.18 13.13 -16.42
C ILE A 396 10.74 13.56 -15.03
N ILE A 397 10.20 12.66 -14.24
CA ILE A 397 9.74 12.93 -12.86
C ILE A 397 10.48 12.01 -11.89
N ASP A 398 11.27 12.61 -11.00
CA ASP A 398 11.98 11.87 -9.96
C ASP A 398 11.11 11.74 -8.70
N GLU A 399 11.21 10.60 -8.01
CA GLU A 399 10.46 10.24 -6.79
C GLU A 399 8.93 10.37 -6.95
N GLN A 400 8.38 9.63 -7.92
CA GLN A 400 6.98 9.65 -8.34
C GLN A 400 5.95 9.64 -7.20
N HIS A 401 6.22 8.90 -6.11
CA HIS A 401 5.28 8.71 -5.00
C HIS A 401 4.89 10.01 -4.27
N ARG A 402 5.64 11.10 -4.48
CA ARG A 402 5.39 12.41 -3.87
C ARG A 402 4.50 13.33 -4.72
N PHE A 403 4.08 12.90 -5.91
CA PHE A 403 3.32 13.73 -6.85
C PHE A 403 1.92 13.18 -7.13
N GLY A 404 0.91 14.06 -7.04
CA GLY A 404 -0.46 13.72 -7.38
C GLY A 404 -0.67 13.49 -8.89
N VAL A 405 -1.71 12.73 -9.25
CA VAL A 405 -2.09 12.43 -10.64
C VAL A 405 -2.31 13.71 -11.46
N HIS A 406 -2.96 14.71 -10.87
CA HIS A 406 -3.23 16.01 -11.53
C HIS A 406 -1.96 16.76 -11.94
N GLN A 407 -0.89 16.67 -11.17
CA GLN A 407 0.37 17.36 -11.48
C GLN A 407 1.08 16.72 -12.67
N ARG A 408 1.00 15.40 -12.80
CA ARG A 408 1.56 14.66 -13.94
C ARG A 408 0.86 15.03 -15.24
N LEU A 409 -0.46 15.04 -15.22
CA LEU A 409 -1.29 15.41 -16.39
C LEU A 409 -1.10 16.86 -16.82
N SER A 410 -0.82 17.77 -15.89
CA SER A 410 -0.63 19.19 -16.22
C SER A 410 0.66 19.47 -16.99
N LEU A 411 1.75 18.71 -16.75
CA LEU A 411 2.96 18.81 -17.58
C LEU A 411 2.77 18.24 -19.00
N GLN A 412 2.11 17.11 -19.11
CA GLN A 412 1.82 16.52 -20.41
C GLN A 412 1.00 17.48 -21.31
N LYS A 413 0.04 18.22 -20.72
CA LYS A 413 -0.76 19.23 -21.43
C LYS A 413 0.05 20.43 -21.93
N LYS A 414 1.27 20.66 -21.42
CA LYS A 414 2.15 21.75 -21.84
C LYS A 414 2.99 21.46 -23.09
N SER A 415 3.04 20.20 -23.53
CA SER A 415 3.63 19.87 -24.81
C SER A 415 2.70 20.28 -25.96
N ILE A 416 3.25 20.52 -27.14
CA ILE A 416 2.45 20.72 -28.35
C ILE A 416 1.55 19.50 -28.54
N ALA A 417 0.25 19.70 -28.41
CA ALA A 417 -0.81 18.68 -28.48
C ALA A 417 -0.81 17.62 -27.34
N GLY A 418 -0.20 17.86 -26.17
CA GLY A 418 -0.25 16.94 -25.03
C GLY A 418 0.52 15.63 -25.22
N LYS A 419 1.54 15.58 -26.10
CA LYS A 419 2.16 14.35 -26.63
C LYS A 419 3.58 14.06 -26.13
N ALA A 420 4.12 14.83 -25.17
CA ALA A 420 5.44 14.57 -24.63
C ALA A 420 5.50 13.19 -23.96
N ASP A 421 6.60 12.48 -24.17
CA ASP A 421 6.92 11.24 -23.47
C ASP A 421 7.06 11.47 -21.96
N LEU A 422 6.76 10.45 -21.17
CA LEU A 422 6.81 10.51 -19.70
C LEU A 422 7.71 9.39 -19.17
N LEU A 423 8.79 9.76 -18.51
CA LEU A 423 9.66 8.86 -17.76
C LEU A 423 9.52 9.14 -16.26
N LEU A 424 8.97 8.19 -15.52
CA LEU A 424 8.82 8.24 -14.08
C LEU A 424 9.97 7.50 -13.42
N MET A 425 10.52 8.04 -12.32
CA MET A 425 11.57 7.37 -11.56
C MET A 425 11.11 7.13 -10.11
N THR A 426 11.48 5.99 -9.54
CA THR A 426 11.27 5.69 -8.12
C THR A 426 12.44 4.93 -7.52
N ALA A 427 12.80 5.27 -6.27
CA ALA A 427 13.80 4.55 -5.49
C ALA A 427 13.19 3.41 -4.66
N THR A 428 11.87 3.31 -4.58
CA THR A 428 11.18 2.17 -3.99
C THR A 428 10.80 1.20 -5.10
N PRO A 429 11.41 0.01 -5.17
CA PRO A 429 10.94 -1.01 -6.08
C PRO A 429 9.50 -1.41 -5.73
N ILE A 430 8.63 -1.45 -6.72
CA ILE A 430 7.24 -1.90 -6.59
C ILE A 430 7.13 -3.21 -7.39
N PRO A 431 6.55 -4.28 -6.83
CA PRO A 431 6.33 -5.51 -7.58
C PRO A 431 5.57 -5.25 -8.90
N ARG A 432 6.03 -5.88 -9.98
CA ARG A 432 5.51 -5.63 -11.34
C ARG A 432 4.01 -5.85 -11.45
N THR A 433 3.50 -6.91 -10.80
CA THR A 433 2.06 -7.22 -10.74
C THR A 433 1.22 -6.08 -10.18
N LEU A 434 1.75 -5.36 -9.18
CA LEU A 434 1.08 -4.21 -8.58
C LEU A 434 1.12 -2.97 -9.45
N ILE A 435 2.25 -2.75 -10.14
CA ILE A 435 2.35 -1.66 -11.11
C ILE A 435 1.33 -1.89 -12.23
N GLN A 436 1.21 -3.12 -12.71
CA GLN A 436 0.24 -3.49 -13.73
C GLN A 436 -1.21 -3.29 -13.27
N ILE A 437 -1.54 -3.65 -12.03
CA ILE A 437 -2.90 -3.43 -11.50
C ILE A 437 -3.21 -1.95 -11.29
N ARG A 438 -2.24 -1.16 -10.84
CA ARG A 438 -2.46 0.25 -10.51
C ARG A 438 -2.30 1.20 -11.69
N TYR A 439 -1.31 0.93 -12.53
CA TYR A 439 -0.87 1.83 -13.58
C TYR A 439 -0.84 1.17 -14.96
N GLY A 440 -1.39 0.03 -15.10
CA GLY A 440 -1.39 -0.95 -16.20
C GLY A 440 -1.00 -0.53 -17.60
N ASP A 441 -1.04 0.76 -17.88
CA ASP A 441 -0.60 1.36 -19.11
C ASP A 441 0.87 1.83 -19.07
N ILE A 442 1.58 1.61 -17.94
CA ILE A 442 2.97 2.01 -17.74
C ILE A 442 3.88 0.82 -18.01
N GLU A 443 4.81 0.98 -18.96
CA GLU A 443 5.91 0.04 -19.15
C GLU A 443 6.95 0.20 -18.03
N VAL A 444 7.64 -0.88 -17.66
CA VAL A 444 8.55 -0.89 -16.51
C VAL A 444 9.94 -1.33 -16.93
N SER A 445 10.95 -0.55 -16.55
CA SER A 445 12.36 -0.91 -16.62
C SER A 445 12.94 -1.05 -15.21
N ASP A 446 13.50 -2.22 -14.90
CA ASP A 446 14.06 -2.56 -13.58
C ASP A 446 15.58 -2.46 -13.57
N LEU A 447 16.14 -1.65 -12.68
CA LEU A 447 17.58 -1.62 -12.40
C LEU A 447 17.87 -2.49 -11.17
N LYS A 448 18.12 -3.77 -11.38
CA LYS A 448 18.38 -4.76 -10.33
C LYS A 448 19.84 -4.76 -9.85
N ASP A 449 20.76 -4.29 -10.67
CA ASP A 449 22.18 -4.27 -10.33
C ASP A 449 22.48 -3.07 -9.44
N LEU A 450 23.20 -3.32 -8.37
CA LEU A 450 23.87 -2.29 -7.59
C LEU A 450 25.35 -2.29 -8.03
N PRO A 451 25.83 -1.23 -8.71
CA PRO A 451 27.21 -1.18 -9.24
C PRO A 451 28.28 -1.36 -8.16
N ASN A 452 27.96 -1.03 -6.93
CA ASN A 452 28.82 -1.27 -5.75
C ASN A 452 28.04 -2.05 -4.70
N LYS A 453 28.48 -3.27 -4.36
CA LYS A 453 27.94 -4.05 -3.23
C LYS A 453 28.27 -3.32 -1.92
N ARG A 454 27.34 -2.49 -1.46
CA ARG A 454 27.47 -1.76 -0.21
C ARG A 454 27.40 -2.72 0.97
N LYS A 455 28.45 -2.79 1.76
CA LYS A 455 28.44 -3.53 3.04
C LYS A 455 28.04 -2.57 4.16
N ILE A 456 26.71 -2.39 4.35
CA ILE A 456 26.19 -1.62 5.48
C ILE A 456 25.82 -2.59 6.59
N GLU A 457 26.53 -2.50 7.72
CA GLU A 457 26.24 -3.32 8.89
C GLU A 457 25.04 -2.73 9.64
N THR A 458 23.95 -3.50 9.73
CA THR A 458 22.73 -3.04 10.40
C THR A 458 22.61 -3.65 11.79
N THR A 459 22.48 -2.80 12.82
CA THR A 459 22.41 -3.20 14.23
C THR A 459 21.12 -2.67 14.85
N ILE A 460 20.47 -3.48 15.68
CA ILE A 460 19.24 -3.12 16.42
C ILE A 460 19.61 -2.94 17.88
N ILE A 461 19.29 -1.77 18.46
CA ILE A 461 19.68 -1.39 19.84
C ILE A 461 18.48 -0.81 20.57
N SER A 462 18.24 -1.24 21.82
CA SER A 462 17.22 -0.63 22.68
C SER A 462 17.64 0.76 23.15
N THR A 463 16.66 1.69 23.26
CA THR A 463 16.86 3.05 23.81
C THR A 463 17.46 3.05 25.21
N SER A 464 17.28 1.98 26.00
CA SER A 464 17.94 1.81 27.31
C SER A 464 19.49 1.85 27.23
N LYS A 465 20.06 1.54 26.06
CA LYS A 465 21.52 1.54 25.83
C LYS A 465 22.03 2.82 25.14
N LEU A 466 21.18 3.86 25.05
CA LEU A 466 21.49 5.10 24.32
C LEU A 466 22.80 5.78 24.80
N LYS A 467 23.02 5.90 26.11
CA LYS A 467 24.26 6.52 26.66
C LYS A 467 25.51 5.79 26.18
N LYS A 468 25.51 4.45 26.28
CA LYS A 468 26.62 3.59 25.77
C LYS A 468 26.85 3.76 24.27
N LEU A 469 25.79 3.94 23.50
CA LEU A 469 25.90 4.21 22.07
C LEU A 469 26.57 5.57 21.82
N ILE A 470 26.16 6.62 22.51
CA ILE A 470 26.75 7.96 22.37
C ILE A 470 28.24 7.95 22.70
N ASP A 471 28.66 7.29 23.80
CA ASP A 471 30.08 7.16 24.16
C ASP A 471 30.86 6.46 23.02
N ARG A 472 30.32 5.40 22.44
CA ARG A 472 30.95 4.72 21.32
C ARG A 472 31.04 5.59 20.07
N LEU A 473 29.97 6.33 19.77
CA LEU A 473 29.92 7.25 18.63
C LEU A 473 30.91 8.41 18.80
N ASN A 474 31.11 8.94 20.01
CA ASN A 474 32.09 9.95 20.29
C ASN A 474 33.53 9.52 19.95
N ASN A 475 33.83 8.23 20.11
CA ASN A 475 35.16 7.69 19.79
C ASN A 475 35.36 7.41 18.29
N ILE A 476 34.28 7.15 17.55
CA ILE A 476 34.33 6.79 16.12
C ILE A 476 34.17 8.05 15.24
N CYS A 477 33.44 9.06 15.71
CA CYS A 477 33.14 10.27 14.96
C CYS A 477 34.41 11.07 14.66
N SER A 478 34.59 11.47 13.42
CA SER A 478 35.67 12.28 12.92
C SER A 478 35.27 12.94 11.60
N ASN A 479 36.14 13.75 11.01
CA ASN A 479 35.87 14.32 9.68
C ASN A 479 35.72 13.24 8.58
N LYS A 480 36.27 12.04 8.79
CA LYS A 480 36.13 10.88 7.92
C LYS A 480 34.90 10.03 8.23
N ASN A 481 34.31 10.13 9.43
CA ASN A 481 33.18 9.36 9.90
C ASN A 481 32.10 10.27 10.43
N LYS A 482 31.26 10.79 9.54
CA LYS A 482 30.12 11.64 9.89
C LYS A 482 28.88 10.84 10.23
N ILE A 483 28.03 11.38 11.09
CA ILE A 483 26.85 10.73 11.64
C ILE A 483 25.60 11.44 11.16
N PHE A 484 24.65 10.65 10.62
CA PHE A 484 23.25 11.06 10.48
C PHE A 484 22.45 10.54 11.66
N TRP A 485 21.73 11.41 12.31
CA TRP A 485 20.80 11.08 13.38
C TRP A 485 19.39 11.43 12.95
N VAL A 486 18.57 10.44 12.66
CA VAL A 486 17.21 10.61 12.15
C VAL A 486 16.21 10.40 13.28
N CYS A 487 15.40 11.43 13.55
CA CYS A 487 14.31 11.40 14.52
C CYS A 487 12.96 11.29 13.80
N PRO A 488 11.96 10.61 14.37
CA PRO A 488 10.61 10.60 13.84
C PRO A 488 10.01 12.01 13.85
N GLN A 489 9.16 12.32 12.85
CA GLN A 489 8.41 13.58 12.83
C GLN A 489 7.28 13.47 13.86
N ILE A 490 7.34 14.25 14.92
CA ILE A 490 6.33 14.22 15.98
C ILE A 490 5.21 15.20 15.62
N LEU A 491 4.03 14.67 15.38
CA LEU A 491 2.77 15.43 15.24
C LEU A 491 1.79 15.17 16.40
N THR A 492 2.19 14.49 17.48
CA THR A 492 1.29 14.16 18.60
C THR A 492 1.79 14.70 19.92
N ASN A 493 0.84 15.15 20.75
CA ASN A 493 1.05 15.62 22.13
C ASN A 493 1.42 14.51 23.14
N ASP A 494 1.92 13.38 22.66
CA ASP A 494 2.34 12.28 23.53
C ASP A 494 3.68 12.58 24.18
N SER A 495 3.66 12.68 25.48
CA SER A 495 4.78 13.00 26.38
C SER A 495 5.93 11.99 26.38
N SER A 496 5.85 10.91 25.61
CA SER A 496 6.87 9.85 25.55
C SER A 496 7.92 10.03 24.44
N ASN A 497 7.70 10.89 23.45
CA ASN A 497 8.59 11.06 22.31
C ASN A 497 9.31 12.42 22.33
N MET A 498 10.63 12.39 22.40
CA MET A 498 11.47 13.60 22.33
C MET A 498 11.37 14.28 20.96
N SER A 499 11.17 15.60 20.93
CA SER A 499 11.21 16.37 19.68
C SER A 499 12.63 16.39 19.09
N VAL A 500 12.75 16.67 17.79
CA VAL A 500 14.06 16.85 17.12
C VAL A 500 14.91 17.90 17.84
N ASN A 501 14.28 18.98 18.33
CA ASN A 501 14.98 20.05 19.06
C ASN A 501 15.48 19.57 20.43
N ASP A 502 14.71 18.76 21.14
CA ASP A 502 15.12 18.21 22.44
C ASP A 502 16.25 17.20 22.24
N ARG A 503 16.15 16.36 21.19
CA ARG A 503 17.24 15.44 20.85
C ARG A 503 18.52 16.20 20.46
N TYR A 504 18.41 17.27 19.69
CA TYR A 504 19.54 18.13 19.35
C TYR A 504 20.22 18.71 20.60
N LYS A 505 19.44 19.28 21.55
CA LYS A 505 19.95 19.79 22.82
C LYS A 505 20.66 18.69 23.62
N PHE A 506 20.00 17.54 23.76
CA PHE A 506 20.56 16.41 24.49
C PHE A 506 21.87 15.92 23.87
N LEU A 507 21.94 15.78 22.54
CA LEU A 507 23.17 15.37 21.89
C LEU A 507 24.27 16.43 22.00
N LYS A 508 23.93 17.73 21.96
CA LYS A 508 24.88 18.83 22.13
C LYS A 508 25.55 18.82 23.51
N GLU A 509 24.85 18.34 24.54
CA GLU A 509 25.36 18.19 25.90
C GLU A 509 26.25 16.94 26.07
N HIS A 510 25.98 15.86 25.30
CA HIS A 510 26.62 14.57 25.53
C HIS A 510 27.63 14.19 24.44
N MET A 511 27.60 14.81 23.27
CA MET A 511 28.57 14.59 22.19
C MET A 511 29.66 15.65 22.17
N ARG A 512 30.89 15.21 21.89
CA ARG A 512 32.08 16.08 21.83
C ARG A 512 32.26 16.77 20.47
N HIS A 513 31.30 16.63 19.58
CA HIS A 513 31.38 17.05 18.17
C HIS A 513 30.38 18.15 17.88
N ASN A 514 30.66 18.97 16.87
CA ASN A 514 29.75 19.99 16.40
C ASN A 514 28.55 19.33 15.68
N ILE A 515 27.34 19.84 15.98
CA ILE A 515 26.09 19.27 15.52
C ILE A 515 25.30 20.29 14.71
N SER A 516 24.82 19.90 13.54
CA SER A 516 23.82 20.61 12.74
C SER A 516 22.41 20.02 12.95
N ILE A 517 21.39 20.83 12.75
CA ILE A 517 19.99 20.40 12.83
C ILE A 517 19.22 20.79 11.58
N ILE A 518 18.37 19.87 11.06
CA ILE A 518 17.48 20.14 9.93
C ILE A 518 16.10 19.54 10.20
N HIS A 519 15.04 20.36 10.11
CA HIS A 519 13.66 19.92 10.26
C HIS A 519 12.68 20.73 9.40
N GLY A 520 11.46 20.21 9.23
CA GLY A 520 10.47 20.77 8.30
C GLY A 520 10.02 22.21 8.55
N LYS A 521 10.12 22.69 9.80
CA LYS A 521 9.72 24.07 10.17
C LYS A 521 10.78 25.14 9.87
N MET A 522 11.99 24.75 9.48
CA MET A 522 13.06 25.69 9.11
C MET A 522 12.81 26.25 7.71
N SER A 523 13.24 27.50 7.49
CA SER A 523 13.27 28.09 6.16
C SER A 523 14.28 27.35 5.25
N GLU A 524 14.08 27.43 3.94
CA GLU A 524 14.98 26.78 2.96
C GLU A 524 16.42 27.29 3.10
N LYS A 525 16.62 28.60 3.35
CA LYS A 525 17.95 29.20 3.56
C LYS A 525 18.66 28.63 4.79
N GLU A 526 17.93 28.43 5.88
CA GLU A 526 18.49 27.82 7.10
C GLU A 526 18.87 26.36 6.87
N LYS A 527 18.00 25.58 6.19
CA LYS A 527 18.28 24.18 5.82
C LYS A 527 19.55 24.10 4.97
N ASP A 528 19.66 24.94 3.95
CA ASP A 528 20.82 24.99 3.07
C ASP A 528 22.10 25.37 3.86
N GLY A 529 22.02 26.34 4.77
CA GLY A 529 23.14 26.74 5.62
C GLY A 529 23.65 25.58 6.49
N GLN A 530 22.75 24.91 7.22
CA GLN A 530 23.11 23.77 8.07
C GLN A 530 23.67 22.59 7.25
N MET A 531 23.15 22.36 6.06
CA MET A 531 23.61 21.31 5.15
C MET A 531 25.05 21.66 4.64
N ILE A 532 25.27 22.91 4.24
CA ILE A 532 26.59 23.35 3.79
C ILE A 532 27.64 23.22 4.93
N ASP A 533 27.29 23.56 6.17
CA ASP A 533 28.17 23.40 7.31
C ASP A 533 28.52 21.93 7.56
N PHE A 534 27.56 21.03 7.38
CA PHE A 534 27.80 19.59 7.45
C PHE A 534 28.66 19.07 6.27
N LEU A 535 28.43 19.53 5.06
CA LEU A 535 29.23 19.13 3.89
C LEU A 535 30.69 19.63 3.97
N ARG A 536 30.90 20.84 4.48
CA ARG A 536 32.24 21.49 4.60
C ARG A 536 33.02 21.12 5.87
N ASP A 537 32.65 20.01 6.51
CA ASP A 537 33.33 19.49 7.71
C ASP A 537 33.32 20.41 8.94
N LYS A 538 32.46 21.43 8.95
CA LYS A 538 32.29 22.30 10.17
C LYS A 538 31.51 21.58 11.26
N THR A 539 30.64 20.62 10.87
CA THR A 539 29.89 19.79 11.79
C THR A 539 30.03 18.32 11.38
N ASN A 540 30.06 17.43 12.38
CA ASN A 540 30.29 16.01 12.20
C ASN A 540 28.99 15.17 12.38
N VAL A 541 27.99 15.77 13.03
CA VAL A 541 26.70 15.13 13.31
C VAL A 541 25.59 15.98 12.73
N LEU A 542 24.68 15.37 11.99
CA LEU A 542 23.48 16.01 11.48
C LEU A 542 22.24 15.36 12.08
N VAL A 543 21.51 16.11 12.91
CA VAL A 543 20.23 15.68 13.48
C VAL A 543 19.10 16.16 12.58
N ALA A 544 18.26 15.25 12.16
CA ALA A 544 17.17 15.61 11.25
C ALA A 544 15.91 14.76 11.40
N THR A 545 14.80 15.29 10.89
CA THR A 545 13.58 14.49 10.69
C THR A 545 13.67 13.71 9.38
N SER A 546 12.60 12.97 9.03
CA SER A 546 12.45 12.27 7.74
C SER A 546 12.60 13.17 6.48
N VAL A 547 12.73 14.48 6.63
CA VAL A 547 13.05 15.41 5.53
C VAL A 547 14.33 15.02 4.78
N ILE A 548 15.28 14.31 5.43
CA ILE A 548 16.50 13.76 4.78
C ILE A 548 16.22 12.54 3.90
N GLU A 549 15.06 11.95 3.99
CA GLU A 549 14.64 10.84 3.11
C GLU A 549 14.69 11.22 1.62
N VAL A 550 14.71 12.53 1.31
CA VAL A 550 14.70 13.07 -0.04
C VAL A 550 16.11 13.31 -0.56
N GLY A 551 16.60 12.37 -1.36
CA GLY A 551 17.57 12.54 -2.45
C GLY A 551 18.96 13.16 -2.22
N ILE A 552 19.29 13.64 -1.05
CA ILE A 552 20.57 14.32 -0.84
C ILE A 552 21.72 13.30 -0.87
N ASP A 553 22.63 13.47 -1.84
CA ASP A 553 23.83 12.65 -1.97
C ASP A 553 24.93 13.19 -1.03
N ILE A 554 25.12 12.53 0.11
CA ILE A 554 26.18 12.92 1.06
C ILE A 554 27.21 11.81 1.12
N LYS A 555 28.27 11.98 0.34
CA LYS A 555 29.37 11.00 0.24
C LYS A 555 30.15 10.80 1.55
N ALA A 556 30.02 11.72 2.52
CA ALA A 556 30.84 11.74 3.72
C ALA A 556 30.24 11.01 4.92
N ALA A 557 28.96 10.63 4.92
CA ALA A 557 28.33 9.99 6.08
C ALA A 557 28.46 8.45 6.01
N ASN A 558 29.04 7.89 7.06
CA ASN A 558 29.25 6.45 7.19
C ASN A 558 28.35 5.81 8.25
N ILE A 559 27.76 6.61 9.13
CA ILE A 559 26.94 6.13 10.23
C ILE A 559 25.56 6.79 10.14
N ILE A 560 24.52 5.98 10.18
CA ILE A 560 23.14 6.47 10.34
C ILE A 560 22.53 5.85 11.60
N VAL A 561 21.93 6.69 12.43
CA VAL A 561 21.15 6.31 13.61
C VAL A 561 19.70 6.66 13.33
N ILE A 562 18.80 5.69 13.38
CA ILE A 562 17.36 5.89 13.18
C ILE A 562 16.67 5.66 14.52
N GLU A 563 16.14 6.72 15.10
CA GLU A 563 15.47 6.71 16.40
C GLU A 563 14.01 6.29 16.24
N ASN A 564 13.50 5.48 17.20
CA ASN A 564 12.17 4.88 17.15
C ASN A 564 11.89 4.20 15.81
N ALA A 565 12.85 3.37 15.38
CA ALA A 565 12.80 2.68 14.09
C ALA A 565 11.55 1.81 13.90
N ASN A 566 10.92 1.39 15.01
CA ASN A 566 9.65 0.67 15.00
C ASN A 566 8.47 1.49 14.43
N ASN A 567 8.57 2.82 14.38
CA ASN A 567 7.54 3.72 13.86
C ASN A 567 7.73 4.05 12.36
N PHE A 568 8.85 3.66 11.77
CA PHE A 568 9.12 3.85 10.34
C PHE A 568 8.66 2.66 9.51
N GLY A 569 8.32 2.90 8.25
CA GLY A 569 8.12 1.84 7.26
C GLY A 569 9.43 1.15 6.90
N LEU A 570 9.35 -0.14 6.51
CA LEU A 570 10.52 -0.88 6.06
C LEU A 570 11.19 -0.20 4.87
N SER A 571 10.40 0.23 3.88
CA SER A 571 10.88 0.96 2.70
C SER A 571 11.53 2.30 3.08
N GLN A 572 11.01 3.01 4.08
CA GLN A 572 11.62 4.26 4.58
C GLN A 572 12.96 4.00 5.25
N ILE A 573 13.03 2.99 6.14
CA ILE A 573 14.30 2.62 6.78
C ILE A 573 15.32 2.21 5.71
N HIS A 574 14.89 1.46 4.69
CA HIS A 574 15.78 1.05 3.59
C HIS A 574 16.31 2.24 2.80
N GLN A 575 15.47 3.23 2.46
CA GLN A 575 15.89 4.47 1.79
C GLN A 575 16.87 5.28 2.65
N LEU A 576 16.58 5.41 3.96
CA LEU A 576 17.48 6.06 4.91
C LEU A 576 18.82 5.33 5.02
N ARG A 577 18.80 4.00 5.11
CA ARG A 577 20.02 3.17 5.10
C ARG A 577 20.84 3.39 3.83
N GLY A 578 20.21 3.54 2.68
CA GLY A 578 20.85 3.84 1.41
C GLY A 578 21.54 5.21 1.33
N ARG A 579 21.37 6.09 2.33
CA ARG A 579 22.04 7.39 2.38
C ARG A 579 23.49 7.30 2.88
N VAL A 580 23.88 6.21 3.50
CA VAL A 580 25.26 5.94 3.94
C VAL A 580 25.91 4.87 3.07
N GLY A 581 27.22 4.71 3.17
CA GLY A 581 27.96 3.66 2.46
C GLY A 581 28.21 3.97 0.99
N ARG A 582 28.46 5.22 0.63
CA ARG A 582 28.77 5.64 -0.75
C ARG A 582 30.26 5.79 -1.05
N ASN A 583 31.09 5.48 -0.08
CA ASN A 583 32.55 5.39 -0.15
C ASN A 583 32.98 3.97 0.22
N ASP A 584 34.23 3.62 -0.08
CA ASP A 584 34.80 2.27 0.20
C ASP A 584 34.97 1.93 1.69
N GLN A 585 34.51 2.82 2.57
CA GLN A 585 34.61 2.64 4.02
C GLN A 585 33.44 1.81 4.56
N LYS A 586 33.69 1.07 5.66
CA LYS A 586 32.62 0.39 6.40
C LYS A 586 31.57 1.40 6.87
N SER A 587 30.32 1.04 6.71
CA SER A 587 29.19 1.88 7.09
C SER A 587 28.23 1.16 8.02
N TRP A 588 27.59 1.91 8.91
CA TRP A 588 26.72 1.36 9.94
C TRP A 588 25.34 2.01 9.90
N CYS A 589 24.31 1.15 10.02
CA CYS A 589 22.95 1.56 10.24
C CYS A 589 22.49 1.07 11.62
N ILE A 590 22.21 1.99 12.52
CA ILE A 590 21.82 1.72 13.91
C ILE A 590 20.35 2.02 14.07
N LEU A 591 19.54 0.99 14.35
CA LEU A 591 18.12 1.09 14.56
C LEU A 591 17.83 1.12 16.06
N LEU A 592 17.44 2.28 16.58
CA LEU A 592 17.01 2.43 17.97
C LEU A 592 15.52 2.13 18.11
N HIS A 593 15.14 1.34 19.09
CA HIS A 593 13.76 0.96 19.36
C HIS A 593 13.39 1.12 20.83
N ASP A 594 12.10 1.27 21.11
CA ASP A 594 11.57 1.31 22.46
C ASP A 594 11.67 -0.05 23.16
N ASN A 595 11.66 -0.04 24.49
CA ASN A 595 11.82 -1.27 25.29
C ASN A 595 10.69 -2.29 25.08
N ASN A 596 9.47 -1.83 24.76
CA ASN A 596 8.28 -2.65 24.59
C ASN A 596 7.92 -2.79 23.09
N LEU A 597 8.61 -3.68 22.37
CA LEU A 597 8.28 -4.02 20.99
C LEU A 597 7.21 -5.13 20.95
N ASN A 598 6.17 -4.92 20.15
CA ASN A 598 5.27 -6.00 19.75
C ASN A 598 5.95 -6.96 18.75
N GLU A 599 5.41 -8.16 18.59
CA GLU A 599 5.99 -9.19 17.70
C GLU A 599 6.09 -8.73 16.23
N ILE A 600 5.12 -7.96 15.74
CA ILE A 600 5.12 -7.41 14.38
C ILE A 600 6.30 -6.46 14.18
N SER A 601 6.53 -5.55 15.12
CA SER A 601 7.66 -4.60 15.05
C SER A 601 9.01 -5.31 15.15
N LYS A 602 9.12 -6.37 15.96
CA LYS A 602 10.33 -7.21 16.02
C LYS A 602 10.61 -7.87 14.68
N GLY A 603 9.58 -8.46 14.07
CA GLY A 603 9.66 -9.09 12.73
C GLY A 603 10.15 -8.10 11.68
N ARG A 604 9.60 -6.88 11.65
CA ARG A 604 9.98 -5.80 10.71
C ARG A 604 11.46 -5.41 10.85
N LEU A 605 11.92 -5.14 12.06
CA LEU A 605 13.32 -4.75 12.28
C LEU A 605 14.28 -5.90 11.90
N LYS A 606 13.88 -7.15 12.12
CA LYS A 606 14.66 -8.35 11.73
C LYS A 606 14.85 -8.43 10.21
N ILE A 607 13.80 -8.19 9.42
CA ILE A 607 13.85 -8.17 7.95
C ILE A 607 14.90 -7.17 7.45
N ILE A 608 14.89 -5.93 7.97
CA ILE A 608 15.87 -4.89 7.59
C ILE A 608 17.30 -5.28 7.98
N LYS A 609 17.48 -5.97 9.10
CA LYS A 609 18.81 -6.45 9.54
C LYS A 609 19.34 -7.55 8.64
N GLU A 610 18.49 -8.47 8.20
CA GLU A 610 18.87 -9.67 7.45
C GLU A 610 18.95 -9.46 5.93
N SER A 611 18.22 -8.46 5.40
CA SER A 611 18.20 -8.19 3.95
C SER A 611 18.75 -6.81 3.60
N SER A 612 19.56 -6.77 2.53
CA SER A 612 19.97 -5.54 1.86
C SER A 612 19.27 -5.34 0.51
N ASP A 613 18.46 -6.29 0.08
CA ASP A 613 17.73 -6.26 -1.18
C ASP A 613 16.47 -5.40 -1.06
N GLY A 614 16.43 -4.27 -1.79
CA GLY A 614 15.32 -3.33 -1.79
C GLY A 614 14.01 -3.93 -2.30
N TYR A 615 14.06 -4.86 -3.26
CA TYR A 615 12.87 -5.56 -3.77
C TYR A 615 12.27 -6.47 -2.70
N LYS A 616 13.10 -7.27 -2.03
CA LYS A 616 12.66 -8.13 -0.95
C LYS A 616 12.06 -7.32 0.20
N ILE A 617 12.73 -6.25 0.61
CA ILE A 617 12.26 -5.37 1.70
C ILE A 617 10.93 -4.70 1.33
N ALA A 618 10.78 -4.24 0.08
CA ALA A 618 9.54 -3.64 -0.39
C ALA A 618 8.38 -4.65 -0.40
N THR A 619 8.63 -5.87 -0.83
CA THR A 619 7.63 -6.95 -0.81
C THR A 619 7.21 -7.29 0.63
N GLU A 620 8.15 -7.41 1.54
CA GLU A 620 7.85 -7.69 2.95
C GLU A 620 7.13 -6.50 3.64
N ASP A 621 7.49 -5.23 3.31
CA ASP A 621 6.78 -4.04 3.82
C ASP A 621 5.30 -4.05 3.38
N MET A 622 5.05 -4.48 2.15
CA MET A 622 3.71 -4.66 1.61
C MET A 622 2.92 -5.75 2.33
N LEU A 623 3.55 -6.90 2.56
CA LEU A 623 2.93 -8.03 3.28
C LEU A 623 2.51 -7.64 4.71
N ILE A 624 3.31 -6.81 5.38
CA ILE A 624 3.06 -6.44 6.78
C ILE A 624 2.05 -5.29 6.92
N ARG A 625 2.06 -4.31 6.02
CA ARG A 625 1.18 -3.13 6.10
C ARG A 625 -0.18 -3.33 5.45
N GLY A 626 -0.29 -4.31 4.56
CA GLY A 626 -1.39 -4.38 3.61
C GLY A 626 -1.28 -3.32 2.49
N TYR A 627 -1.82 -3.63 1.32
CA TYR A 627 -1.72 -2.77 0.14
C TYR A 627 -2.46 -1.42 0.29
N GLY A 628 -3.46 -1.34 1.16
CA GLY A 628 -4.30 -0.15 1.36
C GLY A 628 -3.52 1.08 1.83
N ASP A 629 -2.57 0.92 2.76
CA ASP A 629 -1.84 2.05 3.36
C ASP A 629 -0.68 2.55 2.49
N ILE A 630 0.00 1.65 1.75
CA ILE A 630 1.15 2.01 0.91
C ILE A 630 0.72 2.83 -0.31
N PHE A 631 -0.48 2.57 -0.81
CA PHE A 631 -0.99 3.22 -2.02
C PHE A 631 -1.69 4.55 -1.76
N GLY A 632 -1.80 5.00 -0.50
CA GLY A 632 -2.46 6.25 -0.17
C GLY A 632 -3.92 6.26 -0.62
N TYR A 633 -4.63 5.14 -0.46
CA TYR A 633 -6.04 5.00 -0.87
C TYR A 633 -6.92 6.15 -0.36
N ARG A 634 -6.58 6.72 0.80
CA ARG A 634 -7.29 7.88 1.35
C ARG A 634 -7.06 9.20 0.59
N GLN A 635 -6.03 9.26 -0.29
CA GLN A 635 -5.67 10.50 -0.99
C GLN A 635 -5.90 10.48 -2.51
N SER A 636 -6.15 9.31 -3.14
CA SER A 636 -6.09 9.19 -4.61
C SER A 636 -7.41 8.92 -5.34
N GLY A 637 -8.57 8.93 -4.66
CA GLY A 637 -9.87 8.78 -5.32
C GLY A 637 -10.14 7.40 -5.97
N PHE A 638 -9.28 6.40 -5.73
CA PHE A 638 -9.55 5.03 -6.14
C PHE A 638 -10.54 4.41 -5.17
N LYS A 639 -11.64 3.84 -5.68
CA LYS A 639 -12.57 3.01 -4.91
C LYS A 639 -11.79 1.83 -4.32
N ASP A 640 -11.97 1.60 -3.03
CA ASP A 640 -11.35 0.48 -2.32
C ASP A 640 -11.79 -0.84 -2.96
N PHE A 641 -10.84 -1.71 -3.29
CA PHE A 641 -11.14 -3.09 -3.61
C PHE A 641 -11.80 -3.76 -2.40
N LYS A 642 -12.89 -4.48 -2.61
CA LYS A 642 -13.72 -5.02 -1.53
C LYS A 642 -13.36 -6.45 -1.17
N ALA A 643 -12.96 -7.25 -2.17
CA ALA A 643 -12.62 -8.67 -2.02
C ALA A 643 -11.13 -8.97 -2.21
N LEU A 644 -10.39 -8.05 -2.83
CA LEU A 644 -9.01 -8.27 -3.23
C LEU A 644 -8.05 -8.22 -2.05
N ASN A 645 -7.19 -9.23 -1.94
CA ASN A 645 -6.05 -9.29 -1.04
C ASN A 645 -4.76 -9.66 -1.80
N GLU A 646 -3.62 -9.59 -1.11
CA GLU A 646 -2.28 -9.72 -1.66
C GLU A 646 -2.00 -11.05 -2.35
N ASN A 647 -2.38 -12.14 -1.70
CA ASN A 647 -2.16 -13.47 -2.22
C ASN A 647 -2.98 -13.69 -3.50
N LEU A 648 -4.19 -13.14 -3.55
CA LEU A 648 -5.08 -13.22 -4.70
C LEU A 648 -4.60 -12.38 -5.89
N ILE A 649 -3.92 -11.26 -5.64
CA ILE A 649 -3.31 -10.47 -6.72
C ILE A 649 -2.22 -11.26 -7.44
N SER A 650 -1.32 -11.91 -6.70
CA SER A 650 -0.23 -12.69 -7.30
C SER A 650 -0.76 -13.96 -7.98
N GLU A 651 -1.84 -14.54 -7.47
CA GLU A 651 -2.43 -15.76 -8.00
C GLU A 651 -3.28 -15.52 -9.25
N LEU A 652 -4.09 -14.45 -9.25
CA LEU A 652 -5.11 -14.20 -10.26
C LEU A 652 -4.72 -13.13 -11.30
N GLY A 653 -3.68 -12.34 -11.02
CA GLY A 653 -3.33 -11.14 -11.81
C GLY A 653 -2.98 -11.44 -13.25
N GLU A 654 -2.10 -12.42 -13.51
CA GLU A 654 -1.70 -12.80 -14.86
C GLU A 654 -2.87 -13.34 -15.68
N LYS A 655 -3.71 -14.15 -15.04
CA LYS A 655 -4.90 -14.69 -15.67
C LYS A 655 -5.90 -13.60 -16.03
N ALA A 656 -6.19 -12.68 -15.09
CA ALA A 656 -7.12 -11.60 -15.33
C ALA A 656 -6.60 -10.61 -16.39
N GLU A 657 -5.27 -10.41 -16.50
CA GLU A 657 -4.65 -9.62 -17.58
C GLU A 657 -4.90 -10.25 -18.94
N HIS A 658 -4.63 -11.56 -19.06
CA HIS A 658 -4.86 -12.30 -20.29
C HIS A 658 -6.34 -12.27 -20.70
N ASP A 659 -7.22 -12.60 -19.76
CA ASP A 659 -8.67 -12.65 -20.00
C ASP A 659 -9.24 -11.25 -20.28
N GLY A 660 -8.73 -10.21 -19.63
CA GLY A 660 -9.13 -8.81 -19.85
C GLY A 660 -8.88 -8.33 -21.29
N LYS A 661 -7.72 -8.72 -21.85
CA LYS A 661 -7.39 -8.42 -23.26
C LYS A 661 -8.40 -9.09 -24.23
N LEU A 662 -8.65 -10.38 -24.03
CA LEU A 662 -9.58 -11.14 -24.86
C LEU A 662 -11.03 -10.64 -24.72
N MET A 663 -11.44 -10.31 -23.49
CA MET A 663 -12.78 -9.84 -23.20
C MET A 663 -13.03 -8.43 -23.76
N LEU A 664 -12.05 -7.53 -23.71
CA LEU A 664 -12.19 -6.22 -24.32
C LEU A 664 -12.44 -6.31 -25.82
N ASP A 665 -11.78 -7.21 -26.55
CA ASP A 665 -12.03 -7.44 -27.97
C ASP A 665 -13.47 -7.84 -28.24
N ARG A 666 -14.02 -8.72 -27.41
CA ARG A 666 -15.42 -9.15 -27.53
C ARG A 666 -16.39 -8.03 -27.15
N ILE A 667 -16.13 -7.29 -26.06
CA ILE A 667 -16.97 -6.15 -25.64
C ILE A 667 -17.06 -5.08 -26.73
N LEU A 668 -15.98 -4.84 -27.48
CA LEU A 668 -15.96 -3.83 -28.54
C LEU A 668 -16.64 -4.27 -29.85
N ASN A 669 -16.75 -5.58 -30.10
CA ASN A 669 -17.21 -6.14 -31.37
C ASN A 669 -18.55 -6.90 -31.27
N ASP A 670 -19.10 -7.13 -30.08
CA ASP A 670 -20.30 -7.92 -29.85
C ASP A 670 -21.22 -7.22 -28.83
N ASP A 671 -22.40 -6.78 -29.29
CA ASP A 671 -23.35 -6.03 -28.48
C ASP A 671 -23.99 -6.87 -27.36
N GLU A 672 -24.17 -8.18 -27.56
CA GLU A 672 -24.68 -9.09 -26.53
C GLU A 672 -23.65 -9.20 -25.39
N TYR A 673 -22.38 -9.40 -25.75
CA TYR A 673 -21.26 -9.46 -24.82
C TYR A 673 -21.10 -8.14 -24.07
N LYS A 674 -21.22 -7.01 -24.78
CA LYS A 674 -21.21 -5.65 -24.23
C LYS A 674 -22.30 -5.47 -23.17
N SER A 675 -23.54 -5.86 -23.47
CA SER A 675 -24.66 -5.79 -22.53
C SER A 675 -24.44 -6.64 -21.28
N LYS A 676 -23.90 -7.84 -21.44
CA LYS A 676 -23.60 -8.78 -20.36
C LYS A 676 -22.55 -8.23 -19.41
N TYR A 677 -21.43 -7.72 -19.93
CA TYR A 677 -20.36 -7.16 -19.10
C TYR A 677 -20.66 -5.76 -18.53
N LYS A 678 -21.61 -5.03 -19.11
CA LYS A 678 -22.14 -3.81 -18.51
C LYS A 678 -22.65 -4.07 -17.08
N ARG A 679 -23.30 -5.21 -16.85
CA ARG A 679 -23.77 -5.61 -15.52
C ARG A 679 -22.64 -5.80 -14.52
N LEU A 680 -21.51 -6.39 -14.94
CA LEU A 680 -20.31 -6.49 -14.13
C LEU A 680 -19.79 -5.11 -13.71
N PHE A 681 -19.67 -4.18 -14.66
CA PHE A 681 -19.22 -2.82 -14.37
C PHE A 681 -20.19 -2.06 -13.46
N ASP A 682 -21.50 -2.23 -13.67
CA ASP A 682 -22.51 -1.59 -12.84
C ASP A 682 -22.50 -2.17 -11.41
N PHE A 683 -22.38 -3.49 -11.26
CA PHE A 683 -22.33 -4.14 -9.95
C PHE A 683 -21.15 -3.69 -9.09
N TYR A 684 -19.98 -3.55 -9.67
CA TYR A 684 -18.79 -3.04 -8.97
C TYR A 684 -18.71 -1.50 -8.95
N GLU A 685 -19.79 -0.80 -9.34
CA GLU A 685 -19.89 0.67 -9.39
C GLU A 685 -18.75 1.34 -10.18
N ALA A 686 -18.27 0.67 -11.20
CA ALA A 686 -17.21 1.13 -12.07
C ALA A 686 -17.73 2.18 -13.10
N HIS A 687 -18.51 3.17 -12.64
CA HIS A 687 -19.19 4.17 -13.47
C HIS A 687 -18.28 5.09 -14.27
N GLU A 688 -17.04 5.27 -13.82
CA GLU A 688 -16.03 6.08 -14.50
C GLU A 688 -15.68 5.55 -15.90
N TYR A 689 -16.11 4.32 -16.21
CA TYR A 689 -15.77 3.62 -17.45
C TYR A 689 -16.98 3.29 -18.33
N LYS A 690 -18.10 4.01 -18.12
CA LYS A 690 -19.28 3.89 -18.99
C LYS A 690 -18.95 4.13 -20.47
N TYR A 691 -17.91 4.92 -20.75
CA TYR A 691 -17.42 5.16 -22.11
C TYR A 691 -16.81 3.92 -22.80
N ILE A 692 -16.41 2.88 -22.06
CA ILE A 692 -15.96 1.60 -22.66
C ILE A 692 -17.16 0.83 -23.23
N ILE A 693 -18.35 1.08 -22.65
CA ILE A 693 -19.56 0.33 -22.88
C ILE A 693 -20.60 1.17 -23.64
N SER A 694 -20.45 2.49 -23.69
CA SER A 694 -21.26 3.37 -24.56
C SER A 694 -20.78 3.30 -26.00
#